data_e336de69e7256134ee49657b55b6afcc
#
_entry.id   e336de69e7256134ee49657b55b6afcc
#
_cell.length_a   1.000
_cell.length_b   1.000
_cell.length_c   1.000
_cell.angle_alpha   90.00
_cell.angle_beta   90.00
_cell.angle_gamma   90.00
#
_symmetry.space_group_name_H-M   'P 1'
#
loop_
_entity.id
_entity.type
_entity.pdbx_description
1 polymer ?
#
loop_
_entity_poly.entity_id
_entity_poly.type
_entity_poly.pdbx_seq_one_letter_code
_entity_poly.pdbx_strand_id
1 'polypeptide(L)'
;KVGHASREIKEALTESQKDIRNKNSMLDARFVCGDRKISKKFIDSFFKFCRKNQPAQYLNELLKHQLERRDGKGNTVFLQAPDVKNGVGGLRDFQGILWMAKVKFNIENLHGLVGKKYLTEQEAKSFEDAYSFLLRVRNELHFRSSRPVDVLHLEKQPEIALGLGYPQEDIFRRVEAFMGDYYSKAQSIHQISGILEERLVRANSGNTSKLSFKNVLKAYRAVPVQKVDGFDLREDFLSSSDPDIFDEDPERMIRLFRHAQRLNAKLSPDLRALVRNRLSLIDSSLINSSSANVTFRSILQEIGNVSPVLCEMHELGVLGRFVPEFGRLSCKVQHDLYHRFTADVHVLHCLTMLDEIFQGKKSKSKHYLEALRKNEVPGLLYLILFLHDLGKDQGPKGHCERGVEIANGLMERLGISHEMHDRILFVIRNHLEMSRYANKFDLDDPEVIDSFAQFIEGEQRLRFLYVHTFCDANATAPDLWNDHKEELHTQLFINTLNVLEGKHARKDPSLLKNAYSEIAVEGVPQEELIDHLEQVPERYFSHAGKEEVALHVQMVNRFKNNLGDSSKPVLSWRNDVRRSLTIVDIVTRDRPALFEKIAGGFSVAGLNILGARAVTRKDGIAIDVFYVEGEKGGIVKDSKIRELCESSIHAFLENETSPDKLISEKRKKTDSTRLFSNEDRLGERIPPSVDVYHDVSLSRIIVEVRAADQVGLLHLIAKTISRCGFSIQFARVATEQEIATD
;
A
#
# COMPACT_ATOMS: atom_id res chain seq x y z
N LYS A 1 -8.29 31.60 -7.74
CA LYS A 1 -7.91 32.72 -6.86
C LYS A 1 -6.60 33.29 -7.37
N VAL A 2 -6.55 34.61 -7.66
CA VAL A 2 -5.33 35.35 -7.99
C VAL A 2 -4.87 36.04 -6.71
N GLY A 3 -3.62 35.73 -6.30
CA GLY A 3 -2.98 36.47 -5.21
C GLY A 3 -2.54 37.83 -5.74
N HIS A 4 -2.88 38.90 -5.06
CA HIS A 4 -2.47 40.26 -5.40
C HIS A 4 -1.57 40.83 -4.28
N ALA A 5 -0.46 41.43 -4.66
CA ALA A 5 0.38 42.21 -3.79
C ALA A 5 0.98 43.40 -4.53
N SER A 6 0.90 44.59 -3.97
CA SER A 6 1.59 45.79 -4.44
C SER A 6 2.85 45.96 -3.59
N ARG A 7 4.01 46.09 -4.23
CA ARG A 7 5.31 46.17 -3.53
C ARG A 7 6.26 47.09 -4.28
N GLU A 8 7.06 47.84 -3.52
CA GLU A 8 8.23 48.51 -4.07
C GLU A 8 9.31 47.49 -4.44
N ILE A 9 10.22 47.83 -5.36
CA ILE A 9 11.31 46.93 -5.77
C ILE A 9 12.15 46.48 -4.56
N LYS A 10 12.47 47.40 -3.65
CA LYS A 10 13.25 47.07 -2.45
C LYS A 10 12.53 46.11 -1.52
N GLU A 11 11.24 46.30 -1.33
CA GLU A 11 10.39 45.42 -0.54
C GLU A 11 10.26 44.02 -1.18
N ALA A 12 10.07 43.95 -2.49
CA ALA A 12 10.02 42.67 -3.22
C ALA A 12 11.33 41.88 -3.07
N LEU A 13 12.48 42.54 -3.10
CA LEU A 13 13.79 41.92 -2.85
C LEU A 13 13.89 41.34 -1.42
N THR A 14 13.42 42.10 -0.41
CA THR A 14 13.40 41.65 0.99
C THR A 14 12.46 40.44 1.18
N GLU A 15 11.26 40.49 0.59
CA GLU A 15 10.30 39.38 0.68
C GLU A 15 10.82 38.09 0.01
N SER A 16 11.64 38.22 -1.05
CA SER A 16 12.26 37.05 -1.71
C SER A 16 13.27 36.33 -0.83
N GLN A 17 13.77 36.97 0.25
CA GLN A 17 14.69 36.33 1.20
C GLN A 17 13.95 35.49 2.28
N LYS A 18 12.70 35.84 2.57
CA LYS A 18 11.94 35.20 3.64
C LYS A 18 11.42 33.81 3.28
N ASP A 19 11.08 33.60 2.01
CA ASP A 19 10.50 32.34 1.55
C ASP A 19 11.00 32.01 0.14
N ILE A 20 11.54 30.81 -0.05
CA ILE A 20 12.01 30.30 -1.34
C ILE A 20 10.91 30.28 -2.40
N ARG A 21 9.64 30.08 -2.01
CA ARG A 21 8.51 30.13 -2.93
C ARG A 21 8.28 31.52 -3.51
N ASN A 22 8.43 32.56 -2.70
CA ASN A 22 8.35 33.95 -3.15
C ASN A 22 9.51 34.23 -4.14
N LYS A 23 10.72 33.78 -3.82
CA LYS A 23 11.88 33.92 -4.68
C LYS A 23 11.69 33.22 -6.03
N ASN A 24 11.22 31.99 -6.03
CA ASN A 24 10.94 31.22 -7.26
C ASN A 24 9.84 31.89 -8.12
N SER A 25 8.78 32.42 -7.49
CA SER A 25 7.72 33.16 -8.21
C SER A 25 8.27 34.40 -8.90
N MET A 26 9.21 35.10 -8.28
CA MET A 26 9.83 36.28 -8.87
C MET A 26 10.83 35.95 -9.98
N LEU A 27 11.47 34.75 -9.94
CA LEU A 27 12.29 34.25 -11.06
C LEU A 27 11.50 34.04 -12.35
N ASP A 28 10.19 33.80 -12.24
CA ASP A 28 9.27 33.62 -13.37
C ASP A 28 8.41 34.89 -13.64
N ALA A 29 8.80 36.05 -13.05
CA ALA A 29 8.11 37.30 -13.26
C ALA A 29 8.12 37.69 -14.74
N ARG A 30 6.95 38.04 -15.25
CA ARG A 30 6.76 38.52 -16.62
C ARG A 30 6.01 39.87 -16.63
N PHE A 31 6.33 40.69 -17.60
CA PHE A 31 5.59 41.95 -17.84
C PHE A 31 4.19 41.62 -18.37
N VAL A 32 3.16 42.18 -17.75
CA VAL A 32 1.77 42.08 -18.22
C VAL A 32 1.29 43.42 -18.77
N CYS A 33 1.37 44.47 -17.95
CA CYS A 33 0.95 45.83 -18.36
C CYS A 33 1.63 46.86 -17.44
N GLY A 34 1.59 48.15 -17.84
CA GLY A 34 2.18 49.25 -17.10
C GLY A 34 3.49 49.79 -17.69
N ASP A 35 4.37 50.33 -16.86
CA ASP A 35 5.66 50.88 -17.31
C ASP A 35 6.70 49.79 -17.48
N ARG A 36 7.16 49.56 -18.72
CA ARG A 36 8.23 48.60 -19.05
C ARG A 36 9.56 48.94 -18.43
N LYS A 37 9.87 50.22 -18.14
CA LYS A 37 11.11 50.63 -17.52
C LYS A 37 11.19 50.18 -16.06
N ILE A 38 10.07 50.28 -15.32
CA ILE A 38 9.95 49.79 -13.95
C ILE A 38 10.07 48.26 -13.93
N SER A 39 9.38 47.56 -14.82
CA SER A 39 9.48 46.09 -14.94
C SER A 39 10.92 45.66 -15.23
N LYS A 40 11.58 46.26 -16.20
CA LYS A 40 13.00 45.96 -16.51
C LYS A 40 13.89 46.24 -15.31
N LYS A 41 13.71 47.40 -14.63
CA LYS A 41 14.49 47.75 -13.43
C LYS A 41 14.30 46.73 -12.31
N PHE A 42 13.08 46.22 -12.10
CA PHE A 42 12.82 45.17 -11.13
C PHE A 42 13.57 43.88 -11.51
N ILE A 43 13.38 43.40 -12.74
CA ILE A 43 14.02 42.16 -13.21
C ILE A 43 15.54 42.23 -13.08
N ASP A 44 16.17 43.30 -13.58
CA ASP A 44 17.63 43.49 -13.51
C ASP A 44 18.14 43.55 -12.06
N SER A 45 17.41 44.28 -11.20
CA SER A 45 17.73 44.40 -9.77
C SER A 45 17.59 43.05 -9.05
N PHE A 46 16.54 42.29 -9.35
CA PHE A 46 16.27 40.99 -8.74
C PHE A 46 17.31 39.93 -9.15
N PHE A 47 17.67 39.84 -10.43
CA PHE A 47 18.72 38.93 -10.88
C PHE A 47 20.09 39.30 -10.34
N LYS A 48 20.40 40.60 -10.27
CA LYS A 48 21.63 41.08 -9.62
C LYS A 48 21.67 40.71 -8.14
N PHE A 49 20.56 40.84 -7.45
CA PHE A 49 20.39 40.46 -6.05
C PHE A 49 20.57 38.94 -5.85
N CYS A 50 19.93 38.10 -6.65
CA CYS A 50 20.07 36.64 -6.56
C CYS A 50 21.52 36.16 -6.79
N ARG A 51 22.27 36.82 -7.69
CA ARG A 51 23.65 36.45 -7.99
C ARG A 51 24.64 36.98 -6.96
N LYS A 52 24.37 38.13 -6.33
CA LYS A 52 25.26 38.75 -5.34
C LYS A 52 25.17 38.08 -3.95
N ASN A 53 23.96 37.55 -3.61
CA ASN A 53 23.68 36.95 -2.31
C ASN A 53 23.75 35.43 -2.38
N GLN A 54 24.98 34.88 -2.38
CA GLN A 54 25.31 33.48 -2.21
C GLN A 54 24.44 32.51 -3.08
N PRO A 55 24.65 32.44 -4.40
CA PRO A 55 23.92 31.54 -5.28
C PRO A 55 24.03 30.07 -4.86
N ALA A 56 25.15 29.65 -4.25
CA ALA A 56 25.33 28.30 -3.73
C ALA A 56 24.34 27.95 -2.60
N GLN A 57 24.07 28.91 -1.71
CA GLN A 57 23.10 28.70 -0.64
C GLN A 57 21.68 28.48 -1.22
N TYR A 58 21.27 29.32 -2.18
CA TYR A 58 19.97 29.15 -2.84
C TYR A 58 19.84 27.81 -3.54
N LEU A 59 20.89 27.35 -4.25
CA LEU A 59 20.85 26.06 -4.95
C LEU A 59 20.68 24.90 -3.94
N ASN A 60 21.37 24.95 -2.82
CA ASN A 60 21.25 23.94 -1.76
C ASN A 60 19.87 23.97 -1.10
N GLU A 61 19.33 25.16 -0.80
CA GLU A 61 17.98 25.32 -0.24
C GLU A 61 16.90 24.82 -1.21
N LEU A 62 17.05 25.12 -2.51
CA LEU A 62 16.10 24.64 -3.52
C LEU A 62 16.17 23.13 -3.68
N LEU A 63 17.38 22.54 -3.69
CA LEU A 63 17.55 21.09 -3.75
C LEU A 63 16.90 20.41 -2.53
N LYS A 64 17.16 20.92 -1.33
CA LYS A 64 16.54 20.41 -0.09
C LYS A 64 15.02 20.46 -0.18
N HIS A 65 14.45 21.58 -0.60
CA HIS A 65 13.01 21.75 -0.77
C HIS A 65 12.43 20.80 -1.84
N GLN A 66 13.17 20.52 -2.91
CA GLN A 66 12.76 19.54 -3.94
C GLN A 66 12.73 18.10 -3.35
N LEU A 67 13.75 17.72 -2.60
CA LEU A 67 13.85 16.40 -1.96
C LEU A 67 12.72 16.21 -0.94
N GLU A 68 12.49 17.16 -0.03
CA GLU A 68 11.41 17.13 0.94
C GLU A 68 10.02 17.04 0.28
N ARG A 69 9.81 17.73 -0.84
CA ARG A 69 8.58 17.68 -1.60
C ARG A 69 8.35 16.29 -2.23
N ARG A 70 9.40 15.70 -2.83
CA ARG A 70 9.34 14.37 -3.45
C ARG A 70 9.06 13.30 -2.40
N ASP A 71 9.71 13.37 -1.25
CA ASP A 71 9.50 12.45 -0.13
C ASP A 71 8.06 12.52 0.38
N GLY A 72 7.52 13.72 0.58
CA GLY A 72 6.11 13.92 0.96
C GLY A 72 5.08 13.48 -0.11
N LYS A 73 5.53 13.11 -1.33
CA LYS A 73 4.69 12.64 -2.43
C LYS A 73 4.95 11.18 -2.81
N GLY A 74 5.57 10.40 -1.92
CA GLY A 74 5.78 8.96 -2.10
C GLY A 74 7.05 8.61 -2.88
N ASN A 75 7.91 9.57 -3.20
CA ASN A 75 9.25 9.44 -3.81
C ASN A 75 9.33 8.53 -5.06
N THR A 76 8.23 8.40 -5.80
CA THR A 76 8.16 7.63 -7.05
C THR A 76 7.31 8.36 -8.09
N VAL A 77 7.62 8.16 -9.37
CA VAL A 77 6.81 8.64 -10.50
C VAL A 77 5.57 7.76 -10.76
N PHE A 78 5.57 6.51 -10.26
CA PHE A 78 4.61 5.46 -10.61
C PHE A 78 3.45 5.35 -9.61
N LEU A 79 2.90 6.50 -9.19
CA LEU A 79 1.66 6.54 -8.42
C LEU A 79 0.45 6.37 -9.34
N GLN A 80 -0.55 5.60 -8.95
CA GLN A 80 -1.79 5.48 -9.73
C GLN A 80 -2.55 6.80 -9.85
N ALA A 81 -2.53 7.64 -8.83
CA ALA A 81 -3.11 8.98 -8.83
C ALA A 81 -2.00 10.06 -8.64
N PRO A 82 -1.16 10.32 -9.66
CA PRO A 82 -0.02 11.21 -9.53
C PRO A 82 -0.42 12.69 -9.45
N ASP A 83 0.33 13.47 -8.67
CA ASP A 83 0.25 14.94 -8.68
C ASP A 83 1.09 15.47 -9.85
N VAL A 84 0.43 15.85 -10.94
CA VAL A 84 1.07 16.31 -12.20
C VAL A 84 2.02 17.48 -11.98
N LYS A 85 1.74 18.33 -10.99
CA LYS A 85 2.53 19.52 -10.68
C LYS A 85 3.62 19.26 -9.66
N ASN A 86 3.28 18.69 -8.49
CA ASN A 86 4.17 18.56 -7.35
C ASN A 86 4.68 17.13 -7.14
N GLY A 87 4.19 16.14 -7.89
CA GLY A 87 4.68 14.75 -7.85
C GLY A 87 6.12 14.64 -8.32
N VAL A 88 6.73 13.49 -8.10
CA VAL A 88 8.04 13.14 -8.64
C VAL A 88 7.97 13.11 -10.17
N GLY A 89 8.93 13.72 -10.85
CA GLY A 89 8.87 13.88 -12.31
C GLY A 89 7.78 14.85 -12.79
N GLY A 90 7.14 15.60 -11.90
CA GLY A 90 6.12 16.59 -12.24
C GLY A 90 6.69 17.92 -12.71
N LEU A 91 5.77 18.86 -13.01
CA LEU A 91 6.15 20.16 -13.56
C LEU A 91 7.14 20.96 -12.68
N ARG A 92 7.11 20.76 -11.36
CA ARG A 92 8.00 21.44 -10.42
C ARG A 92 9.45 20.98 -10.51
N ASP A 93 9.71 19.74 -10.93
CA ASP A 93 11.07 19.26 -11.15
C ASP A 93 11.72 19.98 -12.33
N PHE A 94 11.02 20.10 -13.44
CA PHE A 94 11.48 20.87 -14.59
C PHE A 94 11.70 22.35 -14.25
N GLN A 95 10.74 22.99 -13.60
CA GLN A 95 10.83 24.40 -13.19
C GLN A 95 11.99 24.64 -12.23
N GLY A 96 12.25 23.70 -11.30
CA GLY A 96 13.37 23.77 -10.38
C GLY A 96 14.72 23.85 -11.09
N ILE A 97 14.92 23.09 -12.15
CA ILE A 97 16.14 23.14 -12.97
C ILE A 97 16.29 24.51 -13.66
N LEU A 98 15.20 25.05 -14.22
CA LEU A 98 15.25 26.38 -14.84
C LEU A 98 15.57 27.47 -13.82
N TRP A 99 15.01 27.41 -12.61
CA TRP A 99 15.35 28.37 -11.54
C TRP A 99 16.81 28.27 -11.11
N MET A 100 17.35 27.04 -10.98
CA MET A 100 18.78 26.84 -10.71
C MET A 100 19.67 27.44 -11.82
N ALA A 101 19.32 27.19 -13.08
CA ALA A 101 20.05 27.67 -14.25
C ALA A 101 19.99 29.20 -14.35
N LYS A 102 18.82 29.81 -14.12
CA LYS A 102 18.64 31.27 -14.08
C LYS A 102 19.55 31.93 -13.04
N VAL A 103 19.57 31.41 -11.81
CA VAL A 103 20.36 32.00 -10.73
C VAL A 103 21.87 31.77 -10.95
N LYS A 104 22.26 30.56 -11.35
CA LYS A 104 23.69 30.22 -11.52
C LYS A 104 24.32 30.84 -12.74
N PHE A 105 23.64 30.79 -13.87
CA PHE A 105 24.23 31.13 -15.19
C PHE A 105 23.54 32.27 -15.92
N ASN A 106 22.43 32.78 -15.41
CA ASN A 106 21.57 33.72 -16.13
C ASN A 106 21.00 33.15 -17.44
N ILE A 107 20.62 31.90 -17.42
CA ILE A 107 20.06 31.16 -18.54
C ILE A 107 18.53 31.16 -18.43
N GLU A 108 17.83 31.52 -19.50
CA GLU A 108 16.35 31.62 -19.52
C GLU A 108 15.68 30.34 -20.04
N ASN A 109 16.40 29.48 -20.78
CA ASN A 109 15.91 28.27 -21.42
C ASN A 109 16.94 27.14 -21.39
N LEU A 110 16.53 25.92 -21.76
CA LEU A 110 17.40 24.75 -21.73
C LEU A 110 18.55 24.78 -22.73
N HIS A 111 18.38 25.46 -23.89
CA HIS A 111 19.47 25.59 -24.89
C HIS A 111 20.72 26.25 -24.31
N GLY A 112 20.53 27.17 -23.33
CA GLY A 112 21.68 27.73 -22.60
C GLY A 112 22.45 26.70 -21.78
N LEU A 113 21.80 25.65 -21.26
CA LEU A 113 22.45 24.52 -20.58
C LEU A 113 23.17 23.60 -21.56
N VAL A 114 22.63 23.42 -22.77
CA VAL A 114 23.32 22.71 -23.86
C VAL A 114 24.59 23.41 -24.25
N GLY A 115 24.53 24.72 -24.45
CA GLY A 115 25.73 25.55 -24.78
C GLY A 115 26.82 25.47 -23.70
N LYS A 116 26.47 25.19 -22.45
CA LYS A 116 27.39 24.96 -21.33
C LYS A 116 27.78 23.50 -21.11
N LYS A 117 27.33 22.59 -21.97
CA LYS A 117 27.57 21.13 -21.89
C LYS A 117 27.03 20.44 -20.62
N TYR A 118 25.95 20.99 -20.04
CA TYR A 118 25.21 20.35 -18.95
C TYR A 118 24.16 19.33 -19.46
N LEU A 119 23.67 19.56 -20.70
CA LEU A 119 22.76 18.68 -21.44
C LEU A 119 23.26 18.49 -22.87
N THR A 120 22.86 17.38 -23.48
CA THR A 120 22.89 17.18 -24.93
C THR A 120 21.62 17.80 -25.56
N GLU A 121 21.63 18.08 -26.87
CA GLU A 121 20.44 18.54 -27.60
C GLU A 121 19.28 17.54 -27.51
N GLN A 122 19.58 16.25 -27.55
CA GLN A 122 18.58 15.19 -27.45
C GLN A 122 17.93 15.14 -26.06
N GLU A 123 18.71 15.26 -24.98
CA GLU A 123 18.20 15.33 -23.60
C GLU A 123 17.34 16.58 -23.40
N ALA A 124 17.79 17.75 -23.90
CA ALA A 124 17.04 18.99 -23.82
C ALA A 124 15.67 18.86 -24.51
N LYS A 125 15.65 18.30 -25.73
CA LYS A 125 14.42 18.05 -26.48
C LYS A 125 13.49 17.09 -25.74
N SER A 126 14.01 15.98 -25.25
CA SER A 126 13.22 15.00 -24.47
C SER A 126 12.61 15.62 -23.22
N PHE A 127 13.37 16.49 -22.54
CA PHE A 127 12.94 17.18 -21.32
C PHE A 127 11.83 18.22 -21.61
N GLU A 128 11.92 18.98 -22.71
CA GLU A 128 10.91 19.94 -23.16
C GLU A 128 9.63 19.23 -23.64
N ASP A 129 9.77 18.15 -24.41
CA ASP A 129 8.63 17.35 -24.88
C ASP A 129 7.85 16.75 -23.71
N ALA A 130 8.58 16.25 -22.69
CA ALA A 130 7.97 15.72 -21.48
C ALA A 130 7.24 16.81 -20.68
N TYR A 131 7.85 17.96 -20.49
CA TYR A 131 7.22 19.11 -19.82
C TYR A 131 5.96 19.59 -20.55
N SER A 132 6.04 19.69 -21.88
CA SER A 132 4.92 20.07 -22.74
C SER A 132 3.74 19.08 -22.63
N PHE A 133 4.04 17.79 -22.60
CA PHE A 133 3.03 16.75 -22.39
C PHE A 133 2.33 16.91 -21.03
N LEU A 134 3.07 17.05 -19.94
CA LEU A 134 2.49 17.24 -18.61
C LEU A 134 1.66 18.52 -18.49
N LEU A 135 2.05 19.59 -19.18
CA LEU A 135 1.24 20.82 -19.25
C LEU A 135 -0.10 20.56 -19.95
N ARG A 136 -0.11 19.79 -21.03
CA ARG A 136 -1.36 19.39 -21.73
C ARG A 136 -2.25 18.57 -20.81
N VAL A 137 -1.69 17.57 -20.13
CA VAL A 137 -2.43 16.75 -19.14
C VAL A 137 -3.04 17.62 -18.06
N ARG A 138 -2.26 18.55 -17.48
CA ARG A 138 -2.73 19.45 -16.43
C ARG A 138 -3.83 20.39 -16.91
N ASN A 139 -3.71 20.94 -18.13
CA ASN A 139 -4.70 21.81 -18.69
C ASN A 139 -6.02 21.07 -18.94
N GLU A 140 -5.96 19.86 -19.51
CA GLU A 140 -7.14 19.03 -19.73
C GLU A 140 -7.83 18.66 -18.40
N LEU A 141 -7.03 18.32 -17.36
CA LEU A 141 -7.54 18.06 -16.02
C LEU A 141 -8.27 19.29 -15.44
N HIS A 142 -7.72 20.51 -15.61
CA HIS A 142 -8.35 21.74 -15.14
C HIS A 142 -9.62 22.10 -15.93
N PHE A 143 -9.64 21.84 -17.24
CA PHE A 143 -10.84 22.10 -18.07
C PHE A 143 -12.01 21.19 -17.70
N ARG A 144 -11.72 19.96 -17.26
CA ARG A 144 -12.74 18.98 -16.87
C ARG A 144 -13.06 18.97 -15.39
N SER A 145 -12.43 19.82 -14.60
CA SER A 145 -12.67 19.93 -13.17
C SER A 145 -13.31 21.25 -12.81
N SER A 146 -14.30 21.25 -11.93
CA SER A 146 -14.96 22.46 -11.41
C SER A 146 -14.01 23.34 -10.58
N ARG A 147 -12.90 22.79 -10.11
CA ARG A 147 -11.85 23.46 -9.34
C ARG A 147 -10.47 23.08 -9.87
N PRO A 148 -9.45 23.95 -9.73
CA PRO A 148 -8.08 23.58 -10.07
C PRO A 148 -7.60 22.41 -9.21
N VAL A 149 -7.40 21.25 -9.82
CA VAL A 149 -6.89 20.01 -9.21
C VAL A 149 -5.63 19.63 -9.94
N ASP A 150 -4.56 19.34 -9.21
CA ASP A 150 -3.27 18.92 -9.77
C ASP A 150 -3.04 17.40 -9.63
N VAL A 151 -3.93 16.67 -8.92
CA VAL A 151 -3.90 15.21 -8.79
C VAL A 151 -4.76 14.55 -9.86
N LEU A 152 -4.17 13.65 -10.62
CA LEU A 152 -4.81 12.90 -11.70
C LEU A 152 -5.44 11.63 -11.11
N HIS A 153 -6.61 11.79 -10.46
CA HIS A 153 -7.36 10.69 -9.88
C HIS A 153 -7.82 9.67 -10.92
N LEU A 154 -7.94 8.39 -10.52
CA LEU A 154 -8.31 7.26 -11.38
C LEU A 154 -9.58 7.53 -12.17
N GLU A 155 -10.60 8.09 -11.53
CA GLU A 155 -11.90 8.43 -12.11
C GLU A 155 -11.82 9.46 -13.25
N LYS A 156 -10.79 10.32 -13.25
CA LYS A 156 -10.57 11.33 -14.28
C LYS A 156 -9.71 10.86 -15.45
N GLN A 157 -8.94 9.81 -15.27
CA GLN A 157 -8.02 9.30 -16.28
C GLN A 157 -8.72 8.94 -17.61
N PRO A 158 -9.91 8.27 -17.64
CA PRO A 158 -10.60 7.96 -18.88
C PRO A 158 -11.00 9.21 -19.69
N GLU A 159 -11.52 10.22 -18.99
CA GLU A 159 -11.94 11.48 -19.62
C GLU A 159 -10.75 12.26 -20.17
N ILE A 160 -9.65 12.30 -19.40
CA ILE A 160 -8.42 13.00 -19.80
C ILE A 160 -7.77 12.28 -20.99
N ALA A 161 -7.69 10.96 -20.97
CA ALA A 161 -7.17 10.16 -22.08
C ALA A 161 -7.95 10.41 -23.37
N LEU A 162 -9.29 10.43 -23.30
CA LEU A 162 -10.15 10.75 -24.43
C LEU A 162 -9.90 12.19 -24.95
N GLY A 163 -9.83 13.17 -24.05
CA GLY A 163 -9.59 14.59 -24.39
C GLY A 163 -8.21 14.82 -25.02
N LEU A 164 -7.21 14.01 -24.64
CA LEU A 164 -5.88 14.05 -25.25
C LEU A 164 -5.76 13.29 -26.58
N GLY A 165 -6.84 12.59 -27.02
CA GLY A 165 -6.93 11.97 -28.31
C GLY A 165 -6.40 10.53 -28.38
N TYR A 166 -6.38 9.79 -27.27
CA TYR A 166 -6.02 8.37 -27.27
C TYR A 166 -7.12 7.55 -27.99
N PRO A 167 -6.76 6.76 -29.03
CA PRO A 167 -7.73 6.21 -30.00
C PRO A 167 -8.39 4.91 -29.59
N GLN A 168 -7.96 4.26 -28.53
CA GLN A 168 -8.45 2.95 -28.13
C GLN A 168 -9.93 2.99 -27.76
N GLU A 169 -10.74 2.08 -28.31
CA GLU A 169 -12.18 1.98 -28.02
C GLU A 169 -12.44 1.49 -26.60
N ASP A 170 -11.68 0.48 -26.18
CA ASP A 170 -11.72 -0.03 -24.81
C ASP A 170 -11.17 1.00 -23.82
N ILE A 171 -11.95 1.32 -22.81
CA ILE A 171 -11.62 2.35 -21.79
C ILE A 171 -10.34 2.00 -21.06
N PHE A 172 -10.17 0.73 -20.64
CA PHE A 172 -9.01 0.29 -19.88
C PHE A 172 -7.74 0.38 -20.71
N ARG A 173 -7.76 -0.12 -21.95
CA ARG A 173 -6.63 0.00 -22.88
C ARG A 173 -6.28 1.45 -23.21
N ARG A 174 -7.29 2.32 -23.28
CA ARG A 174 -7.08 3.76 -23.48
C ARG A 174 -6.35 4.40 -22.31
N VAL A 175 -6.81 4.12 -21.09
CA VAL A 175 -6.17 4.62 -19.87
C VAL A 175 -4.77 4.05 -19.71
N GLU A 176 -4.57 2.76 -19.98
CA GLU A 176 -3.26 2.12 -19.94
C GLU A 176 -2.26 2.78 -20.90
N ALA A 177 -2.67 3.04 -22.15
CA ALA A 177 -1.83 3.75 -23.12
C ALA A 177 -1.49 5.18 -22.68
N PHE A 178 -2.48 5.92 -22.21
CA PHE A 178 -2.28 7.28 -21.69
C PHE A 178 -1.35 7.31 -20.47
N MET A 179 -1.59 6.46 -19.48
CA MET A 179 -0.78 6.42 -18.26
C MET A 179 0.64 5.90 -18.53
N GLY A 180 0.80 4.98 -19.47
CA GLY A 180 2.12 4.55 -19.94
C GLY A 180 2.94 5.70 -20.48
N ASP A 181 2.35 6.54 -21.35
CA ASP A 181 2.99 7.77 -21.82
C ASP A 181 3.25 8.75 -20.69
N TYR A 182 2.30 8.94 -19.77
CA TYR A 182 2.46 9.81 -18.61
C TYR A 182 3.68 9.41 -17.77
N TYR A 183 3.79 8.14 -17.40
CA TYR A 183 4.91 7.65 -16.60
C TYR A 183 6.24 7.75 -17.34
N SER A 184 6.27 7.43 -18.62
CA SER A 184 7.46 7.60 -19.47
C SER A 184 7.97 9.05 -19.47
N LYS A 185 7.05 10.03 -19.61
CA LYS A 185 7.39 11.44 -19.59
C LYS A 185 7.80 11.93 -18.20
N ALA A 186 7.08 11.53 -17.15
CA ALA A 186 7.42 11.86 -15.77
C ALA A 186 8.78 11.26 -15.37
N GLN A 187 9.07 10.03 -15.78
CA GLN A 187 10.36 9.39 -15.56
C GLN A 187 11.51 10.15 -16.27
N SER A 188 11.29 10.58 -17.51
CA SER A 188 12.25 11.39 -18.25
C SER A 188 12.56 12.71 -17.50
N ILE A 189 11.53 13.42 -17.01
CA ILE A 189 11.73 14.63 -16.19
C ILE A 189 12.50 14.31 -14.93
N HIS A 190 12.13 13.28 -14.19
CA HIS A 190 12.77 12.90 -12.93
C HIS A 190 14.27 12.60 -13.13
N GLN A 191 14.59 11.79 -14.14
CA GLN A 191 15.95 11.36 -14.42
C GLN A 191 16.85 12.54 -14.85
N ILE A 192 16.39 13.36 -15.79
CA ILE A 192 17.16 14.51 -16.29
C ILE A 192 17.32 15.55 -15.18
N SER A 193 16.26 15.81 -14.40
CA SER A 193 16.34 16.72 -13.25
C SER A 193 17.36 16.26 -12.23
N GLY A 194 17.36 14.98 -11.85
CA GLY A 194 18.31 14.44 -10.88
C GLY A 194 19.78 14.62 -11.30
N ILE A 195 20.10 14.36 -12.59
CA ILE A 195 21.44 14.58 -13.13
C ILE A 195 21.81 16.06 -13.08
N LEU A 196 20.91 16.93 -13.48
CA LEU A 196 21.15 18.37 -13.51
C LEU A 196 21.26 18.98 -12.11
N GLU A 197 20.43 18.58 -11.18
CA GLU A 197 20.49 19.00 -9.77
C GLU A 197 21.88 18.71 -9.21
N GLU A 198 22.38 17.50 -9.40
CA GLU A 198 23.70 17.11 -8.92
C GLU A 198 24.83 17.91 -9.60
N ARG A 199 24.82 18.03 -10.93
CA ARG A 199 25.84 18.80 -11.67
C ARG A 199 25.79 20.29 -11.33
N LEU A 200 24.58 20.87 -11.14
CA LEU A 200 24.43 22.29 -10.82
C LEU A 200 24.88 22.62 -9.38
N VAL A 201 24.65 21.73 -8.43
CA VAL A 201 25.01 21.93 -7.02
C VAL A 201 26.48 21.60 -6.78
N ARG A 202 27.01 20.46 -7.24
CA ARG A 202 28.43 20.06 -7.05
C ARG A 202 29.43 21.05 -7.64
N ALA A 203 29.14 21.63 -8.79
CA ALA A 203 30.03 22.63 -9.39
C ALA A 203 30.17 23.91 -8.56
N ASN A 204 29.42 24.07 -7.45
CA ASN A 204 29.56 25.21 -6.54
C ASN A 204 30.36 24.89 -5.28
N SER A 205 30.59 23.61 -4.95
CA SER A 205 31.41 23.23 -3.77
C SER A 205 32.87 23.61 -3.88
N GLY A 206 33.30 24.07 -5.05
CA GLY A 206 34.67 24.55 -5.31
C GLY A 206 35.01 25.97 -4.84
N ASN A 207 34.06 26.78 -4.31
CA ASN A 207 34.28 28.21 -4.15
C ASN A 207 34.01 28.81 -2.75
N THR A 208 33.72 28.03 -1.70
CA THR A 208 33.42 28.60 -0.38
C THR A 208 34.38 28.28 0.74
N SER A 209 35.50 27.65 0.48
CA SER A 209 36.64 27.70 1.40
C SER A 209 37.90 28.06 0.63
N LYS A 210 38.71 28.98 1.16
CA LYS A 210 40.04 29.31 0.71
C LYS A 210 41.02 28.13 0.82
N LEU A 211 40.56 26.92 0.64
CA LEU A 211 41.36 25.74 0.39
C LEU A 211 41.62 25.69 -1.11
N SER A 212 42.84 26.10 -1.47
CA SER A 212 43.37 26.12 -2.84
C SER A 212 42.89 24.89 -3.63
N PHE A 213 42.36 25.11 -4.85
CA PHE A 213 42.01 24.09 -5.85
C PHE A 213 43.11 23.01 -5.98
N LYS A 214 44.39 23.37 -5.73
CA LYS A 214 45.51 22.44 -5.60
C LYS A 214 45.38 21.49 -4.40
N ASN A 215 44.74 21.89 -3.29
CA ASN A 215 44.59 21.05 -2.10
C ASN A 215 43.39 20.15 -2.20
N VAL A 216 42.26 20.57 -2.86
CA VAL A 216 41.14 19.73 -3.17
C VAL A 216 41.50 18.68 -4.21
N LEU A 217 42.25 19.05 -5.27
CA LEU A 217 42.78 18.08 -6.22
C LEU A 217 43.85 17.16 -5.59
N LYS A 218 44.63 17.64 -4.62
CA LYS A 218 45.55 16.80 -3.83
C LYS A 218 44.81 15.86 -2.88
N ALA A 219 43.76 16.34 -2.20
CA ALA A 219 42.90 15.50 -1.34
C ALA A 219 42.13 14.46 -2.16
N TYR A 220 41.59 14.82 -3.33
CA TYR A 220 40.93 13.89 -4.25
C TYR A 220 41.90 12.88 -4.90
N ARG A 221 43.17 13.26 -5.08
CA ARG A 221 44.25 12.35 -5.52
C ARG A 221 44.85 11.50 -4.40
N ALA A 222 44.58 11.84 -3.15
CA ALA A 222 45.13 11.13 -1.98
C ALA A 222 44.21 10.00 -1.50
N VAL A 223 42.93 9.93 -1.96
CA VAL A 223 42.07 8.79 -1.67
C VAL A 223 42.48 7.63 -2.58
N PRO A 224 42.89 6.48 -2.02
CA PRO A 224 43.31 5.34 -2.83
C PRO A 224 42.14 4.89 -3.69
N VAL A 225 42.36 4.74 -4.99
CA VAL A 225 41.41 4.19 -5.94
C VAL A 225 41.54 2.68 -5.88
N GLN A 226 40.46 2.01 -5.44
CA GLN A 226 40.38 0.57 -5.53
C GLN A 226 39.75 0.20 -6.87
N LYS A 227 40.43 -0.62 -7.67
CA LYS A 227 39.83 -1.18 -8.90
C LYS A 227 39.01 -2.42 -8.57
N VAL A 228 37.77 -2.45 -9.06
CA VAL A 228 36.85 -3.56 -8.91
C VAL A 228 36.23 -3.84 -10.27
N ASP A 229 36.58 -4.94 -10.92
CA ASP A 229 36.06 -5.36 -12.23
C ASP A 229 36.11 -4.27 -13.32
N GLY A 230 37.18 -3.45 -13.30
CA GLY A 230 37.34 -2.32 -14.20
C GLY A 230 36.79 -0.99 -13.70
N PHE A 231 35.90 -1.02 -12.71
CA PHE A 231 35.36 0.19 -12.07
C PHE A 231 36.30 0.77 -11.02
N ASP A 232 36.22 2.09 -10.84
CA ASP A 232 36.94 2.84 -9.81
C ASP A 232 36.05 3.05 -8.59
N LEU A 233 36.39 2.43 -7.46
CA LEU A 233 35.79 2.71 -6.16
C LEU A 233 36.57 3.79 -5.44
N ARG A 234 35.88 4.89 -5.09
CA ARG A 234 36.39 5.98 -4.25
C ARG A 234 35.38 6.29 -3.16
N GLU A 235 35.83 6.18 -1.92
CA GLU A 235 34.91 6.31 -0.77
C GLU A 235 33.76 5.32 -0.91
N ASP A 236 32.52 5.83 -1.12
CA ASP A 236 31.28 5.07 -1.31
C ASP A 236 30.71 5.16 -2.73
N PHE A 237 31.54 5.59 -3.74
CA PHE A 237 31.09 5.74 -5.13
C PHE A 237 31.86 4.85 -6.10
N LEU A 238 31.08 4.11 -6.91
CA LEU A 238 31.61 3.45 -8.10
C LEU A 238 31.52 4.38 -9.31
N SER A 239 32.60 4.47 -10.07
CA SER A 239 32.73 5.27 -11.29
C SER A 239 33.52 4.50 -12.35
N SER A 240 33.50 4.96 -13.60
CA SER A 240 34.41 4.47 -14.64
C SER A 240 35.06 5.64 -15.33
N SER A 241 36.36 5.51 -15.59
CA SER A 241 37.13 6.41 -16.48
C SER A 241 37.11 5.91 -17.93
N ASP A 242 36.66 4.67 -18.16
CA ASP A 242 36.58 4.05 -19.47
C ASP A 242 35.11 4.13 -19.99
N PRO A 243 34.86 4.82 -21.11
CA PRO A 243 33.53 4.93 -21.69
C PRO A 243 33.05 3.64 -22.36
N ASP A 244 33.97 2.71 -22.71
CA ASP A 244 33.69 1.49 -23.46
C ASP A 244 33.68 0.25 -22.56
N ILE A 245 33.71 0.43 -21.22
CA ILE A 245 33.78 -0.65 -20.22
C ILE A 245 32.69 -1.71 -20.36
N PHE A 246 31.48 -1.34 -20.82
CA PHE A 246 30.38 -2.26 -21.08
C PHE A 246 30.41 -2.85 -22.48
N ASP A 247 31.02 -2.16 -23.45
CA ASP A 247 31.21 -2.69 -24.82
C ASP A 247 32.25 -3.79 -24.83
N GLU A 248 33.29 -3.68 -23.97
CA GLU A 248 34.29 -4.74 -23.79
C GLU A 248 33.72 -6.01 -23.14
N ASP A 249 32.83 -5.84 -22.16
CA ASP A 249 32.24 -6.95 -21.40
C ASP A 249 30.81 -6.58 -20.98
N PRO A 250 29.80 -6.94 -21.76
CA PRO A 250 28.40 -6.63 -21.46
C PRO A 250 27.88 -7.21 -20.13
N GLU A 251 28.45 -8.32 -19.62
CA GLU A 251 28.05 -8.88 -18.32
C GLU A 251 28.34 -7.95 -17.15
N ARG A 252 29.26 -6.99 -17.30
CA ARG A 252 29.50 -5.93 -16.32
C ARG A 252 28.24 -5.09 -16.06
N MET A 253 27.27 -5.05 -17.01
CA MET A 253 25.99 -4.39 -16.80
C MET A 253 25.22 -4.98 -15.60
N ILE A 254 25.38 -6.25 -15.31
CA ILE A 254 24.74 -6.93 -14.16
C ILE A 254 25.69 -6.98 -12.96
N ARG A 255 26.99 -7.30 -13.19
CA ARG A 255 27.98 -7.39 -12.13
C ARG A 255 28.19 -6.07 -11.40
N LEU A 256 28.05 -4.92 -12.09
CA LEU A 256 28.10 -3.58 -11.48
C LEU A 256 27.19 -3.47 -10.26
N PHE A 257 25.93 -3.90 -10.38
CA PHE A 257 24.95 -3.84 -9.29
C PHE A 257 25.30 -4.78 -8.15
N ARG A 258 25.84 -5.96 -8.46
CA ARG A 258 26.35 -6.87 -7.43
C ARG A 258 27.55 -6.29 -6.69
N HIS A 259 28.45 -5.60 -7.38
CA HIS A 259 29.57 -4.89 -6.75
C HIS A 259 29.07 -3.73 -5.87
N ALA A 260 28.13 -2.91 -6.37
CA ALA A 260 27.51 -1.84 -5.61
C ALA A 260 26.86 -2.35 -4.32
N GLN A 261 26.13 -3.48 -4.39
CA GLN A 261 25.49 -4.15 -3.25
C GLN A 261 26.50 -4.59 -2.20
N ARG A 262 27.53 -5.35 -2.61
CA ARG A 262 28.56 -5.89 -1.70
C ARG A 262 29.42 -4.82 -1.03
N LEU A 263 29.69 -3.74 -1.74
CA LEU A 263 30.53 -2.65 -1.27
C LEU A 263 29.71 -1.56 -0.57
N ASN A 264 28.38 -1.69 -0.56
CA ASN A 264 27.45 -0.65 -0.11
C ASN A 264 27.76 0.71 -0.79
N ALA A 265 28.10 0.66 -2.08
CA ALA A 265 28.55 1.80 -2.86
C ALA A 265 27.44 2.31 -3.78
N LYS A 266 27.41 3.61 -4.02
CA LYS A 266 26.51 4.28 -4.95
C LYS A 266 27.15 4.38 -6.33
N LEU A 267 26.34 4.39 -7.37
CA LEU A 267 26.83 4.66 -8.72
C LEU A 267 27.02 6.18 -8.91
N SER A 268 28.16 6.58 -9.49
CA SER A 268 28.37 7.98 -9.85
C SER A 268 27.38 8.41 -10.95
N PRO A 269 27.02 9.69 -11.05
CA PRO A 269 26.09 10.18 -12.09
C PRO A 269 26.56 9.87 -13.50
N ASP A 270 27.86 9.95 -13.75
CA ASP A 270 28.43 9.66 -15.06
C ASP A 270 28.33 8.17 -15.39
N LEU A 271 28.54 7.28 -14.40
CA LEU A 271 28.35 5.84 -14.57
C LEU A 271 26.87 5.49 -14.77
N ARG A 272 25.95 6.13 -14.05
CA ARG A 272 24.49 5.98 -14.27
C ARG A 272 24.10 6.39 -15.70
N ALA A 273 24.66 7.50 -16.20
CA ALA A 273 24.45 7.94 -17.58
C ALA A 273 25.04 6.94 -18.60
N LEU A 274 26.22 6.41 -18.33
CA LEU A 274 26.87 5.41 -19.17
C LEU A 274 26.03 4.12 -19.26
N VAL A 275 25.53 3.61 -18.13
CA VAL A 275 24.61 2.44 -18.10
C VAL A 275 23.40 2.69 -19.00
N ARG A 276 22.72 3.86 -18.86
CA ARG A 276 21.54 4.18 -19.68
C ARG A 276 21.84 4.23 -21.17
N ASN A 277 22.98 4.78 -21.54
CA ASN A 277 23.38 4.89 -22.94
C ASN A 277 23.77 3.55 -23.57
N ARG A 278 24.01 2.53 -22.77
CA ARG A 278 24.41 1.18 -23.19
C ARG A 278 23.35 0.11 -22.94
N LEU A 279 22.10 0.49 -22.63
CA LEU A 279 21.00 -0.46 -22.40
C LEU A 279 20.75 -1.42 -23.58
N SER A 280 21.13 -1.07 -24.81
CA SER A 280 21.04 -1.93 -25.99
C SER A 280 21.95 -3.16 -25.92
N LEU A 281 22.99 -3.15 -25.06
CA LEU A 281 23.86 -4.29 -24.82
C LEU A 281 23.15 -5.43 -24.02
N ILE A 282 22.02 -5.12 -23.37
CA ILE A 282 21.18 -6.12 -22.71
C ILE A 282 20.28 -6.73 -23.78
N ASP A 283 20.87 -7.64 -24.55
CA ASP A 283 20.22 -8.42 -25.60
C ASP A 283 19.96 -9.86 -25.17
N SER A 284 19.47 -10.69 -26.09
CA SER A 284 19.17 -12.10 -25.82
C SER A 284 20.39 -12.92 -25.39
N SER A 285 21.61 -12.51 -25.81
CA SER A 285 22.85 -13.19 -25.42
C SER A 285 23.14 -12.93 -23.93
N LEU A 286 23.07 -11.68 -23.48
CA LEU A 286 23.28 -11.34 -22.09
C LEU A 286 22.17 -11.88 -21.18
N ILE A 287 20.90 -11.80 -21.60
CA ILE A 287 19.76 -12.33 -20.88
C ILE A 287 19.92 -13.84 -20.60
N ASN A 288 20.43 -14.59 -21.56
CA ASN A 288 20.62 -16.05 -21.44
C ASN A 288 22.02 -16.42 -20.93
N SER A 289 22.90 -15.47 -20.63
CA SER A 289 24.20 -15.77 -20.08
C SER A 289 24.07 -16.43 -18.70
N SER A 290 24.67 -17.62 -18.53
CA SER A 290 24.68 -18.33 -17.25
C SER A 290 25.36 -17.52 -16.15
N SER A 291 26.46 -16.83 -16.46
CA SER A 291 27.20 -15.97 -15.52
C SER A 291 26.35 -14.77 -15.05
N ALA A 292 25.67 -14.10 -15.99
CA ALA A 292 24.80 -12.97 -15.67
C ALA A 292 23.61 -13.42 -14.81
N ASN A 293 22.99 -14.58 -15.10
CA ASN A 293 21.88 -15.14 -14.34
C ASN A 293 22.31 -15.58 -12.92
N VAL A 294 23.51 -16.17 -12.76
CA VAL A 294 24.10 -16.48 -11.46
C VAL A 294 24.33 -15.20 -10.66
N THR A 295 24.84 -14.15 -11.31
CA THR A 295 25.06 -12.85 -10.69
C THR A 295 23.73 -12.23 -10.21
N PHE A 296 22.71 -12.22 -11.06
CA PHE A 296 21.38 -11.70 -10.68
C PHE A 296 20.77 -12.50 -9.52
N ARG A 297 20.84 -13.83 -9.58
CA ARG A 297 20.42 -14.67 -8.45
C ARG A 297 21.15 -14.32 -7.16
N SER A 298 22.48 -14.06 -7.21
CA SER A 298 23.25 -13.68 -6.04
C SER A 298 22.86 -12.32 -5.47
N ILE A 299 22.32 -11.39 -6.29
CA ILE A 299 21.71 -10.13 -5.83
C ILE A 299 20.48 -10.43 -4.98
N LEU A 300 19.59 -11.31 -5.46
CA LEU A 300 18.36 -11.69 -4.73
C LEU A 300 18.63 -12.47 -3.44
N GLN A 301 19.82 -13.04 -3.27
CA GLN A 301 20.22 -13.81 -2.07
C GLN A 301 20.86 -12.96 -0.97
N GLU A 302 21.11 -11.69 -1.18
CA GLU A 302 21.74 -10.80 -0.19
C GLU A 302 20.71 -10.30 0.82
N ILE A 303 20.52 -11.06 1.90
CA ILE A 303 19.50 -10.82 2.92
C ILE A 303 19.62 -9.41 3.52
N GLY A 304 18.54 -8.65 3.49
CA GLY A 304 18.44 -7.31 4.07
C GLY A 304 18.98 -6.18 3.18
N ASN A 305 19.40 -6.46 1.93
CA ASN A 305 19.92 -5.45 1.01
C ASN A 305 19.64 -5.79 -0.46
N VAL A 306 18.42 -6.21 -0.77
CA VAL A 306 17.98 -6.56 -2.14
C VAL A 306 17.26 -5.39 -2.81
N SER A 307 16.30 -4.80 -2.11
CA SER A 307 15.43 -3.75 -2.66
C SER A 307 16.19 -2.53 -3.20
N PRO A 308 17.18 -1.93 -2.50
CA PRO A 308 17.87 -0.75 -3.02
C PRO A 308 18.54 -1.00 -4.36
N VAL A 309 19.07 -2.20 -4.55
CA VAL A 309 19.77 -2.58 -5.79
C VAL A 309 18.79 -2.80 -6.94
N LEU A 310 17.69 -3.53 -6.71
CA LEU A 310 16.67 -3.74 -7.74
C LEU A 310 15.94 -2.44 -8.11
N CYS A 311 15.73 -1.55 -7.15
CA CYS A 311 15.22 -0.20 -7.44
C CYS A 311 16.17 0.59 -8.33
N GLU A 312 17.49 0.59 -8.05
CA GLU A 312 18.49 1.24 -8.89
C GLU A 312 18.51 0.63 -10.31
N MET A 313 18.48 -0.71 -10.41
CA MET A 313 18.40 -1.41 -11.70
C MET A 313 17.13 -1.04 -12.47
N HIS A 314 15.99 -0.91 -11.77
CA HIS A 314 14.72 -0.50 -12.37
C HIS A 314 14.74 0.96 -12.84
N GLU A 315 15.22 1.87 -12.02
CA GLU A 315 15.37 3.29 -12.38
C GLU A 315 16.26 3.52 -13.59
N LEU A 316 17.31 2.71 -13.74
CA LEU A 316 18.23 2.78 -14.86
C LEU A 316 17.72 2.03 -16.11
N GLY A 317 16.61 1.29 -16.02
CA GLY A 317 16.03 0.52 -17.12
C GLY A 317 16.69 -0.84 -17.36
N VAL A 318 17.61 -1.25 -16.48
CA VAL A 318 18.35 -2.52 -16.58
C VAL A 318 17.45 -3.69 -16.20
N LEU A 319 16.69 -3.58 -15.09
CA LEU A 319 15.89 -4.68 -14.54
C LEU A 319 14.87 -5.21 -15.56
N GLY A 320 14.06 -4.32 -16.14
CA GLY A 320 13.02 -4.72 -17.08
C GLY A 320 13.55 -5.22 -18.45
N ARG A 321 14.81 -4.88 -18.81
CA ARG A 321 15.47 -5.45 -20.00
C ARG A 321 16.09 -6.80 -19.71
N PHE A 322 16.72 -6.97 -18.55
CA PHE A 322 17.35 -8.23 -18.16
C PHE A 322 16.32 -9.30 -17.76
N VAL A 323 15.19 -8.87 -17.16
CA VAL A 323 14.03 -9.71 -16.88
C VAL A 323 12.83 -9.16 -17.66
N PRO A 324 12.66 -9.56 -18.94
CA PRO A 324 11.59 -9.04 -19.80
C PRO A 324 10.20 -9.31 -19.24
N GLU A 325 10.04 -10.39 -18.47
CA GLU A 325 8.81 -10.74 -17.76
C GLU A 325 8.41 -9.66 -16.76
N PHE A 326 9.36 -9.16 -15.99
CA PHE A 326 9.17 -8.02 -15.10
C PHE A 326 8.99 -6.70 -15.90
N GLY A 327 9.72 -6.56 -17.00
CA GLY A 327 9.61 -5.39 -17.89
C GLY A 327 8.19 -5.19 -18.45
N ARG A 328 7.41 -6.26 -18.64
CA ARG A 328 6.00 -6.18 -19.08
C ARG A 328 5.07 -5.60 -18.03
N LEU A 329 5.46 -5.61 -16.74
CA LEU A 329 4.71 -4.95 -15.68
C LEU A 329 4.98 -3.43 -15.60
N SER A 330 6.04 -2.95 -16.25
CA SER A 330 6.47 -1.55 -16.14
C SER A 330 5.37 -0.61 -16.63
N CYS A 331 5.05 0.37 -15.80
CA CYS A 331 4.00 1.37 -16.05
C CYS A 331 2.57 0.78 -16.12
N LYS A 332 2.36 -0.47 -15.74
CA LYS A 332 1.04 -1.10 -15.80
C LYS A 332 0.18 -0.66 -14.63
N VAL A 333 -0.92 0.03 -14.93
CA VAL A 333 -1.89 0.47 -13.94
C VAL A 333 -2.83 -0.69 -13.61
N GLN A 334 -2.93 -1.03 -12.35
CA GLN A 334 -3.97 -1.93 -11.88
C GLN A 334 -5.22 -1.07 -11.59
N HIS A 335 -6.29 -1.28 -12.38
CA HIS A 335 -7.56 -0.54 -12.23
C HIS A 335 -8.40 -1.11 -11.08
N ASP A 336 -7.77 -1.40 -9.94
CA ASP A 336 -8.48 -1.66 -8.70
C ASP A 336 -8.19 -0.53 -7.69
N LEU A 337 -9.14 -0.32 -6.80
CA LEU A 337 -9.08 0.76 -5.81
C LEU A 337 -8.04 0.50 -4.70
N TYR A 338 -7.41 -0.69 -4.69
CA TYR A 338 -6.54 -1.14 -3.60
C TYR A 338 -5.08 -0.78 -3.82
N HIS A 339 -4.59 -0.72 -5.06
CA HIS A 339 -3.19 -0.49 -5.37
C HIS A 339 -2.88 1.02 -5.46
N ARG A 340 -1.90 1.46 -4.71
CA ARG A 340 -1.38 2.83 -4.76
C ARG A 340 -0.34 3.02 -5.86
N PHE A 341 0.31 1.94 -6.27
CA PHE A 341 1.45 1.92 -7.16
C PHE A 341 1.17 1.08 -8.41
N THR A 342 2.00 1.24 -9.44
CA THR A 342 2.04 0.33 -10.59
C THR A 342 2.55 -1.05 -10.16
N ALA A 343 2.24 -2.10 -10.93
CA ALA A 343 2.57 -3.48 -10.56
C ALA A 343 4.07 -3.73 -10.35
N ASP A 344 4.92 -3.11 -11.16
CA ASP A 344 6.38 -3.17 -11.03
C ASP A 344 6.89 -2.53 -9.74
N VAL A 345 6.38 -1.35 -9.39
CA VAL A 345 6.75 -0.66 -8.14
C VAL A 345 6.19 -1.37 -6.91
N HIS A 346 4.99 -1.95 -7.01
CA HIS A 346 4.43 -2.80 -5.96
C HIS A 346 5.39 -3.96 -5.60
N VAL A 347 5.85 -4.71 -6.61
CA VAL A 347 6.83 -5.81 -6.40
C VAL A 347 8.09 -5.31 -5.69
N LEU A 348 8.65 -4.17 -6.11
CA LEU A 348 9.84 -3.60 -5.47
C LEU A 348 9.57 -3.16 -4.02
N HIS A 349 8.37 -2.67 -3.72
CA HIS A 349 7.97 -2.34 -2.35
C HIS A 349 7.81 -3.59 -1.47
N CYS A 350 7.31 -4.72 -2.01
CA CYS A 350 7.30 -5.99 -1.28
C CYS A 350 8.70 -6.39 -0.84
N LEU A 351 9.71 -6.23 -1.71
CA LEU A 351 11.11 -6.50 -1.37
C LEU A 351 11.65 -5.51 -0.33
N THR A 352 11.20 -4.24 -0.36
CA THR A 352 11.55 -3.25 0.67
C THR A 352 11.02 -3.65 2.03
N MET A 353 9.76 -4.12 2.10
CA MET A 353 9.17 -4.63 3.35
C MET A 353 9.97 -5.82 3.90
N LEU A 354 10.40 -6.73 3.02
CA LEU A 354 11.20 -7.87 3.43
C LEU A 354 12.59 -7.46 3.94
N ASP A 355 13.26 -6.51 3.28
CA ASP A 355 14.52 -5.93 3.78
C ASP A 355 14.35 -5.32 5.18
N GLU A 356 13.26 -4.57 5.42
CA GLU A 356 12.95 -3.97 6.73
C GLU A 356 12.74 -5.04 7.82
N ILE A 357 12.09 -6.18 7.48
CA ILE A 357 11.93 -7.31 8.41
C ILE A 357 13.29 -7.86 8.82
N PHE A 358 14.16 -8.16 7.86
CA PHE A 358 15.48 -8.71 8.14
C PHE A 358 16.39 -7.74 8.90
N GLN A 359 16.25 -6.44 8.66
CA GLN A 359 16.99 -5.38 9.35
C GLN A 359 16.42 -5.08 10.75
N GLY A 360 15.24 -5.60 11.11
CA GLY A 360 14.61 -5.37 12.41
C GLY A 360 14.17 -3.91 12.64
N LYS A 361 13.93 -3.14 11.59
CA LYS A 361 13.63 -1.71 11.69
C LYS A 361 12.28 -1.37 12.34
N LYS A 362 11.32 -2.28 12.30
CA LYS A 362 9.98 -2.09 12.90
C LYS A 362 9.79 -3.03 14.08
N SER A 363 9.26 -2.54 15.19
CA SER A 363 8.96 -3.35 16.38
C SER A 363 8.00 -4.52 16.11
N LYS A 364 7.06 -4.31 15.17
CA LYS A 364 6.11 -5.33 14.70
C LYS A 364 6.73 -6.44 13.83
N SER A 365 7.97 -6.27 13.37
CA SER A 365 8.63 -7.25 12.47
C SER A 365 9.19 -8.48 13.18
N LYS A 366 9.21 -8.53 14.52
CA LYS A 366 9.90 -9.60 15.26
C LYS A 366 9.33 -10.99 14.98
N HIS A 367 8.01 -11.15 15.01
CA HIS A 367 7.38 -12.45 14.80
C HIS A 367 7.49 -12.92 13.33
N TYR A 368 7.48 -12.00 12.35
CA TYR A 368 7.76 -12.35 10.96
C TYR A 368 9.21 -12.79 10.75
N LEU A 369 10.16 -12.09 11.38
CA LEU A 369 11.56 -12.47 11.36
C LEU A 369 11.79 -13.84 12.03
N GLU A 370 11.13 -14.12 13.15
CA GLU A 370 11.19 -15.42 13.82
C GLU A 370 10.61 -16.54 12.94
N ALA A 371 9.49 -16.28 12.24
CA ALA A 371 8.92 -17.23 11.31
C ALA A 371 9.91 -17.55 10.17
N LEU A 372 10.58 -16.52 9.60
CA LEU A 372 11.57 -16.70 8.53
C LEU A 372 12.84 -17.40 9.00
N ARG A 373 13.36 -17.09 10.19
CA ARG A 373 14.57 -17.73 10.72
C ARG A 373 14.45 -19.23 10.93
N LYS A 374 13.24 -19.73 11.08
CA LYS A 374 12.94 -21.17 11.16
C LYS A 374 12.79 -21.83 9.79
N ASN A 375 12.89 -21.09 8.70
CA ASN A 375 12.95 -21.63 7.35
C ASN A 375 14.37 -22.06 7.01
N GLU A 376 14.51 -23.15 6.23
CA GLU A 376 15.80 -23.66 5.75
C GLU A 376 16.54 -22.65 4.86
N VAL A 377 15.81 -21.96 4.01
CA VAL A 377 16.34 -20.96 3.06
C VAL A 377 15.52 -19.68 3.12
N PRO A 378 15.65 -18.86 4.17
CA PRO A 378 14.80 -17.69 4.37
C PRO A 378 14.91 -16.64 3.25
N GLY A 379 16.09 -16.53 2.59
CA GLY A 379 16.31 -15.65 1.46
C GLY A 379 15.53 -16.03 0.18
N LEU A 380 14.95 -17.22 0.11
CA LEU A 380 14.12 -17.66 -1.02
C LEU A 380 12.87 -16.78 -1.17
N LEU A 381 12.41 -16.15 -0.08
CA LEU A 381 11.24 -15.28 -0.12
C LEU A 381 11.45 -14.03 -1.00
N TYR A 382 12.69 -13.55 -1.19
CA TYR A 382 12.97 -12.46 -2.14
C TYR A 382 12.61 -12.87 -3.57
N LEU A 383 12.98 -14.08 -3.97
CA LEU A 383 12.63 -14.60 -5.29
C LEU A 383 11.11 -14.80 -5.42
N ILE A 384 10.46 -15.35 -4.39
CA ILE A 384 8.99 -15.54 -4.38
C ILE A 384 8.28 -14.20 -4.56
N LEU A 385 8.63 -13.18 -3.76
CA LEU A 385 8.05 -11.84 -3.86
C LEU A 385 8.36 -11.16 -5.19
N PHE A 386 9.52 -11.41 -5.78
CA PHE A 386 9.85 -10.87 -7.10
C PHE A 386 8.99 -11.49 -8.22
N LEU A 387 8.57 -12.74 -8.06
CA LEU A 387 7.87 -13.52 -9.07
C LEU A 387 6.33 -13.51 -8.94
N HIS A 388 5.78 -13.28 -7.73
CA HIS A 388 4.37 -13.56 -7.40
C HIS A 388 3.35 -12.91 -8.33
N ASP A 389 3.63 -11.70 -8.78
CA ASP A 389 2.73 -10.86 -9.57
C ASP A 389 3.06 -10.75 -11.05
N LEU A 390 4.08 -11.47 -11.54
CA LEU A 390 4.48 -11.40 -12.96
C LEU A 390 3.35 -11.76 -13.92
N GLY A 391 2.40 -12.58 -13.49
CA GLY A 391 1.22 -12.94 -14.26
C GLY A 391 0.17 -11.84 -14.44
N LYS A 392 0.32 -10.69 -13.79
CA LYS A 392 -0.56 -9.52 -13.95
C LYS A 392 -0.35 -8.77 -15.26
N ASP A 393 0.64 -9.15 -16.06
CA ASP A 393 0.90 -8.55 -17.38
C ASP A 393 -0.30 -8.59 -18.34
N GLN A 394 -1.22 -9.55 -18.19
CA GLN A 394 -2.45 -9.68 -18.97
C GLN A 394 -3.73 -9.36 -18.15
N GLY A 395 -3.57 -8.75 -16.99
CA GLY A 395 -4.68 -8.36 -16.10
C GLY A 395 -4.79 -9.24 -14.84
N PRO A 396 -5.63 -8.81 -13.87
CA PRO A 396 -5.67 -9.46 -12.56
C PRO A 396 -6.32 -10.84 -12.56
N LYS A 397 -7.29 -11.12 -13.44
CA LYS A 397 -7.99 -12.41 -13.47
C LYS A 397 -7.07 -13.53 -13.96
N GLY A 398 -6.90 -14.58 -13.14
CA GLY A 398 -6.06 -15.74 -13.46
C GLY A 398 -4.55 -15.44 -13.45
N HIS A 399 -4.12 -14.39 -12.75
CA HIS A 399 -2.71 -14.00 -12.70
C HIS A 399 -1.84 -14.99 -11.93
N CYS A 400 -2.39 -15.69 -10.94
CA CYS A 400 -1.65 -16.69 -10.17
C CYS A 400 -1.18 -17.84 -11.06
N GLU A 401 -2.06 -18.40 -11.89
CA GLU A 401 -1.76 -19.50 -12.82
C GLU A 401 -0.74 -19.06 -13.88
N ARG A 402 -0.96 -17.89 -14.50
CA ARG A 402 0.02 -17.32 -15.44
C ARG A 402 1.35 -17.02 -14.76
N GLY A 403 1.31 -16.53 -13.53
CA GLY A 403 2.49 -16.30 -12.70
C GLY A 403 3.32 -17.55 -12.48
N VAL A 404 2.67 -18.68 -12.23
CA VAL A 404 3.33 -20.00 -12.12
C VAL A 404 4.05 -20.39 -13.40
N GLU A 405 3.41 -20.23 -14.57
CA GLU A 405 4.02 -20.55 -15.87
C GLU A 405 5.25 -19.67 -16.14
N ILE A 406 5.12 -18.37 -15.93
CA ILE A 406 6.21 -17.39 -16.10
C ILE A 406 7.35 -17.69 -15.13
N ALA A 407 7.03 -17.93 -13.86
CA ALA A 407 8.00 -18.19 -12.82
C ALA A 407 8.80 -19.46 -13.10
N ASN A 408 8.15 -20.52 -13.59
CA ASN A 408 8.85 -21.76 -13.93
C ASN A 408 9.94 -21.56 -14.99
N GLY A 409 9.62 -20.89 -16.09
CA GLY A 409 10.62 -20.59 -17.14
C GLY A 409 11.75 -19.67 -16.65
N LEU A 410 11.43 -18.67 -15.80
CA LEU A 410 12.45 -17.78 -15.24
C LEU A 410 13.34 -18.50 -14.22
N MET A 411 12.81 -19.38 -13.41
CA MET A 411 13.58 -20.19 -12.46
C MET A 411 14.55 -21.13 -13.14
N GLU A 412 14.16 -21.77 -14.25
CA GLU A 412 15.04 -22.57 -15.08
C GLU A 412 16.20 -21.72 -15.64
N ARG A 413 15.90 -20.55 -16.17
CA ARG A 413 16.92 -19.62 -16.68
C ARG A 413 17.89 -19.14 -15.57
N LEU A 414 17.38 -18.87 -14.40
CA LEU A 414 18.18 -18.47 -13.22
C LEU A 414 18.96 -19.63 -12.59
N GLY A 415 18.74 -20.86 -13.03
CA GLY A 415 19.40 -22.06 -12.50
C GLY A 415 18.99 -22.36 -11.06
N ILE A 416 17.72 -22.19 -10.72
CA ILE A 416 17.16 -22.59 -9.43
C ILE A 416 17.00 -24.12 -9.43
N SER A 417 17.35 -24.78 -8.33
CA SER A 417 17.22 -26.23 -8.23
C SER A 417 15.75 -26.67 -8.24
N HIS A 418 15.45 -27.77 -8.90
CA HIS A 418 14.09 -28.32 -9.00
C HIS A 418 13.44 -28.60 -7.63
N GLU A 419 14.25 -28.92 -6.63
CA GLU A 419 13.79 -29.13 -5.27
C GLU A 419 13.11 -27.88 -4.68
N MET A 420 13.53 -26.68 -5.09
CA MET A 420 12.95 -25.42 -4.62
C MET A 420 11.73 -25.00 -5.45
N HIS A 421 11.55 -25.52 -6.67
CA HIS A 421 10.46 -25.13 -7.57
C HIS A 421 9.09 -25.30 -6.92
N ASP A 422 8.82 -26.47 -6.34
CA ASP A 422 7.54 -26.77 -5.70
C ASP A 422 7.17 -25.77 -4.59
N ARG A 423 8.14 -25.40 -3.76
CA ARG A 423 7.91 -24.43 -2.67
C ARG A 423 7.60 -23.04 -3.20
N ILE A 424 8.35 -22.59 -4.23
CA ILE A 424 8.17 -21.28 -4.86
C ILE A 424 6.81 -21.22 -5.57
N LEU A 425 6.56 -22.19 -6.45
CA LEU A 425 5.34 -22.24 -7.26
C LEU A 425 4.08 -22.39 -6.41
N PHE A 426 4.16 -23.14 -5.28
CA PHE A 426 3.07 -23.23 -4.33
C PHE A 426 2.69 -21.85 -3.77
N VAL A 427 3.67 -21.07 -3.30
CA VAL A 427 3.39 -19.75 -2.73
C VAL A 427 2.88 -18.79 -3.80
N ILE A 428 3.47 -18.78 -5.00
CA ILE A 428 3.00 -17.93 -6.12
C ILE A 428 1.55 -18.26 -6.49
N ARG A 429 1.20 -19.54 -6.61
CA ARG A 429 -0.18 -19.96 -6.94
C ARG A 429 -1.19 -19.55 -5.88
N ASN A 430 -0.79 -19.59 -4.62
CA ASN A 430 -1.69 -19.54 -3.49
C ASN A 430 -1.50 -18.30 -2.60
N HIS A 431 -0.81 -17.25 -3.09
CA HIS A 431 -0.43 -16.11 -2.28
C HIS A 431 -1.63 -15.31 -1.72
N LEU A 432 -2.82 -15.43 -2.33
CA LEU A 432 -4.05 -14.79 -1.86
C LEU A 432 -4.81 -15.62 -0.80
N GLU A 433 -4.48 -16.92 -0.66
CA GLU A 433 -5.29 -17.84 0.15
C GLU A 433 -5.25 -17.52 1.64
N MET A 434 -4.09 -17.11 2.17
CA MET A 434 -4.01 -16.76 3.59
C MET A 434 -4.89 -15.56 3.94
N SER A 435 -4.90 -14.53 3.08
CA SER A 435 -5.81 -13.39 3.23
C SER A 435 -7.27 -13.81 3.08
N ARG A 436 -7.57 -14.71 2.14
CA ARG A 436 -8.92 -15.25 1.96
C ARG A 436 -9.42 -15.96 3.22
N TYR A 437 -8.60 -16.87 3.79
CA TYR A 437 -8.97 -17.57 5.02
C TYR A 437 -9.12 -16.61 6.19
N ALA A 438 -8.15 -15.71 6.42
CA ALA A 438 -8.19 -14.78 7.53
C ALA A 438 -9.39 -13.81 7.48
N ASN A 439 -9.80 -13.40 6.29
CA ASN A 439 -10.89 -12.43 6.11
C ASN A 439 -12.29 -13.04 5.99
N LYS A 440 -12.41 -14.33 5.57
CA LYS A 440 -13.71 -14.93 5.25
C LYS A 440 -14.17 -16.00 6.24
N PHE A 441 -13.26 -16.65 6.96
CA PHE A 441 -13.61 -17.81 7.79
C PHE A 441 -13.45 -17.51 9.28
N ASP A 442 -14.16 -18.30 10.10
CA ASP A 442 -14.00 -18.28 11.54
C ASP A 442 -12.73 -19.04 11.94
N LEU A 443 -11.70 -18.30 12.39
CA LEU A 443 -10.39 -18.87 12.74
C LEU A 443 -10.36 -19.59 14.10
N ASP A 444 -11.46 -19.53 14.85
CA ASP A 444 -11.63 -20.30 16.06
C ASP A 444 -12.33 -21.66 15.78
N ASP A 445 -12.80 -21.87 14.53
CA ASP A 445 -13.34 -23.14 14.09
C ASP A 445 -12.22 -24.13 13.74
N PRO A 446 -12.07 -25.25 14.47
CA PRO A 446 -11.03 -26.23 14.21
C PRO A 446 -11.10 -26.83 12.78
N GLU A 447 -12.30 -26.99 12.22
CA GLU A 447 -12.45 -27.54 10.87
C GLU A 447 -11.85 -26.62 9.81
N VAL A 448 -11.98 -25.30 10.00
CA VAL A 448 -11.36 -24.29 9.13
C VAL A 448 -9.83 -24.38 9.21
N ILE A 449 -9.28 -24.51 10.42
CA ILE A 449 -7.82 -24.61 10.63
C ILE A 449 -7.28 -25.93 10.07
N ASP A 450 -7.97 -27.05 10.31
CA ASP A 450 -7.59 -28.35 9.76
C ASP A 450 -7.61 -28.36 8.23
N SER A 451 -8.66 -27.75 7.61
CA SER A 451 -8.76 -27.60 6.16
C SER A 451 -7.59 -26.79 5.61
N PHE A 452 -7.25 -25.67 6.25
CA PHE A 452 -6.12 -24.84 5.83
C PHE A 452 -4.78 -25.54 6.03
N ALA A 453 -4.60 -26.29 7.13
CA ALA A 453 -3.39 -27.06 7.38
C ALA A 453 -3.20 -28.17 6.33
N GLN A 454 -4.27 -28.88 5.95
CA GLN A 454 -4.25 -29.87 4.88
C GLN A 454 -3.90 -29.25 3.53
N PHE A 455 -4.45 -28.05 3.23
CA PHE A 455 -4.17 -27.32 2.01
C PHE A 455 -2.69 -26.89 1.93
N ILE A 456 -2.10 -26.42 3.03
CA ILE A 456 -0.71 -25.93 3.09
C ILE A 456 0.32 -27.07 3.00
N GLU A 457 0.03 -28.23 3.59
CA GLU A 457 0.87 -29.44 3.58
C GLU A 457 2.30 -29.31 4.14
N GLY A 458 2.62 -28.22 4.87
CA GLY A 458 3.94 -28.12 5.48
C GLY A 458 4.30 -26.76 6.09
N GLU A 459 5.12 -26.79 7.14
CA GLU A 459 5.54 -25.60 7.89
C GLU A 459 6.30 -24.57 7.05
N GLN A 460 7.18 -25.04 6.14
CA GLN A 460 7.99 -24.14 5.31
C GLN A 460 7.12 -23.30 4.37
N ARG A 461 6.11 -23.93 3.73
CA ARG A 461 5.14 -23.25 2.88
C ARG A 461 4.30 -22.24 3.69
N LEU A 462 3.85 -22.65 4.89
CA LEU A 462 3.08 -21.77 5.79
C LEU A 462 3.88 -20.54 6.20
N ARG A 463 5.15 -20.70 6.59
CA ARG A 463 6.02 -19.59 7.01
C ARG A 463 6.29 -18.61 5.88
N PHE A 464 6.53 -19.11 4.66
CA PHE A 464 6.68 -18.24 3.49
C PHE A 464 5.39 -17.50 3.18
N LEU A 465 4.25 -18.18 3.16
CA LEU A 465 2.97 -17.57 2.86
C LEU A 465 2.59 -16.49 3.89
N TYR A 466 2.86 -16.75 5.18
CA TYR A 466 2.59 -15.79 6.25
C TYR A 466 3.36 -14.47 6.06
N VAL A 467 4.67 -14.56 5.82
CA VAL A 467 5.49 -13.35 5.64
C VAL A 467 5.26 -12.71 4.26
N HIS A 468 5.01 -13.53 3.23
CA HIS A 468 4.61 -13.03 1.91
C HIS A 468 3.36 -12.15 2.02
N THR A 469 2.29 -12.66 2.64
CA THR A 469 1.01 -11.93 2.79
C THR A 469 1.19 -10.59 3.51
N PHE A 470 2.04 -10.55 4.54
CA PHE A 470 2.37 -9.29 5.21
C PHE A 470 3.08 -8.30 4.27
N CYS A 471 4.11 -8.75 3.54
CA CYS A 471 4.88 -7.89 2.63
C CYS A 471 3.99 -7.36 1.50
N ASP A 472 3.18 -8.20 0.89
CA ASP A 472 2.29 -7.88 -0.22
C ASP A 472 1.22 -6.85 0.20
N ALA A 473 0.50 -7.10 1.29
CA ALA A 473 -0.54 -6.19 1.78
C ALA A 473 0.01 -4.81 2.16
N ASN A 474 1.15 -4.74 2.87
CA ASN A 474 1.77 -3.47 3.25
C ASN A 474 2.37 -2.71 2.06
N ALA A 475 2.83 -3.41 1.04
CA ALA A 475 3.34 -2.80 -0.19
C ALA A 475 2.22 -2.24 -1.07
N THR A 476 1.02 -2.80 -0.98
CA THR A 476 -0.16 -2.35 -1.74
C THR A 476 -0.62 -0.97 -1.27
N ALA A 477 -0.90 -0.82 0.02
CA ALA A 477 -1.13 0.48 0.65
C ALA A 477 -0.89 0.38 2.17
N PRO A 478 -0.21 1.36 2.80
CA PRO A 478 0.10 1.32 4.24
C PRO A 478 -1.12 1.21 5.15
N ASP A 479 -2.27 1.72 4.70
CA ASP A 479 -3.51 1.76 5.47
C ASP A 479 -4.32 0.44 5.36
N LEU A 480 -3.90 -0.49 4.50
CA LEU A 480 -4.56 -1.79 4.34
C LEU A 480 -4.22 -2.78 5.47
N TRP A 481 -3.09 -2.61 6.15
CA TRP A 481 -2.66 -3.48 7.23
C TRP A 481 -2.83 -2.82 8.59
N ASN A 482 -3.91 -3.14 9.29
CA ASN A 482 -4.20 -2.66 10.64
C ASN A 482 -3.96 -3.76 11.69
N ASP A 483 -4.06 -3.39 12.99
CA ASP A 483 -3.82 -4.30 14.11
C ASP A 483 -4.80 -5.49 14.11
N HIS A 484 -6.03 -5.29 13.66
CA HIS A 484 -7.02 -6.36 13.56
C HIS A 484 -6.65 -7.40 12.49
N LYS A 485 -6.26 -6.96 11.29
CA LYS A 485 -5.80 -7.87 10.23
C LYS A 485 -4.54 -8.61 10.65
N GLU A 486 -3.60 -7.90 11.27
CA GLU A 486 -2.36 -8.52 11.78
C GLU A 486 -2.65 -9.64 12.77
N GLU A 487 -3.57 -9.41 13.72
CA GLU A 487 -3.98 -10.43 14.68
C GLU A 487 -4.66 -11.63 14.02
N LEU A 488 -5.56 -11.41 13.06
CA LEU A 488 -6.22 -12.50 12.33
C LEU A 488 -5.21 -13.37 11.56
N HIS A 489 -4.28 -12.76 10.84
CA HIS A 489 -3.25 -13.51 10.09
C HIS A 489 -2.30 -14.25 11.03
N THR A 490 -1.95 -13.63 12.16
CA THR A 490 -1.12 -14.24 13.19
C THR A 490 -1.83 -15.41 13.86
N GLN A 491 -3.12 -15.26 14.15
CA GLN A 491 -3.96 -16.33 14.70
C GLN A 491 -4.05 -17.52 13.75
N LEU A 492 -4.33 -17.26 12.46
CA LEU A 492 -4.35 -18.30 11.43
C LEU A 492 -3.01 -19.02 11.34
N PHE A 493 -1.90 -18.27 11.31
CA PHE A 493 -0.56 -18.82 11.26
C PHE A 493 -0.26 -19.72 12.46
N ILE A 494 -0.51 -19.25 13.70
CA ILE A 494 -0.22 -20.00 14.93
C ILE A 494 -1.08 -21.24 15.03
N ASN A 495 -2.39 -21.13 14.77
CA ASN A 495 -3.31 -22.25 14.86
C ASN A 495 -2.95 -23.34 13.84
N THR A 496 -2.67 -22.95 12.59
CA THR A 496 -2.26 -23.87 11.54
C THR A 496 -0.91 -24.53 11.85
N LEU A 497 0.05 -23.75 12.35
CA LEU A 497 1.36 -24.28 12.75
C LEU A 497 1.23 -25.34 13.84
N ASN A 498 0.38 -25.11 14.84
CA ASN A 498 0.12 -26.09 15.91
C ASN A 498 -0.47 -27.40 15.36
N VAL A 499 -1.34 -27.33 14.36
CA VAL A 499 -1.87 -28.53 13.68
C VAL A 499 -0.75 -29.27 12.95
N LEU A 500 0.07 -28.56 12.16
CA LEU A 500 1.18 -29.14 11.38
C LEU A 500 2.27 -29.76 12.28
N GLU A 501 2.51 -29.18 13.46
CA GLU A 501 3.46 -29.71 14.46
C GLU A 501 2.86 -30.85 15.34
N GLY A 502 1.59 -31.23 15.08
CA GLY A 502 0.92 -32.27 15.89
C GLY A 502 0.62 -31.85 17.33
N LYS A 503 0.70 -30.56 17.65
CA LYS A 503 0.42 -30.00 18.98
C LYS A 503 -1.08 -29.73 19.20
N HIS A 504 -1.86 -29.78 18.14
CA HIS A 504 -3.31 -29.57 18.19
C HIS A 504 -3.98 -30.88 18.57
N ALA A 505 -4.12 -31.14 19.87
CA ALA A 505 -5.13 -32.08 20.30
C ALA A 505 -6.49 -31.49 19.93
N ARG A 506 -7.23 -32.11 18.98
CA ARG A 506 -8.67 -31.83 18.82
C ARG A 506 -9.25 -31.85 20.23
N LYS A 507 -9.65 -30.69 20.73
CA LYS A 507 -10.35 -30.64 22.00
C LYS A 507 -11.72 -31.23 21.72
N ASP A 508 -11.88 -32.51 22.04
CA ASP A 508 -13.15 -33.19 21.96
C ASP A 508 -14.20 -32.29 22.68
N PRO A 509 -15.28 -31.87 22.03
CA PRO A 509 -16.32 -31.06 22.65
C PRO A 509 -16.83 -31.65 23.97
N SER A 510 -16.85 -32.99 24.09
CA SER A 510 -17.25 -33.69 25.30
C SER A 510 -16.24 -33.49 26.44
N LEU A 511 -14.92 -33.49 26.13
CA LEU A 511 -13.87 -33.18 27.10
C LEU A 511 -13.89 -31.72 27.54
N LEU A 512 -14.16 -30.79 26.62
CA LEU A 512 -14.33 -29.37 26.94
C LEU A 512 -15.56 -29.15 27.82
N LYS A 513 -16.67 -29.79 27.49
CA LYS A 513 -17.89 -29.73 28.29
C LYS A 513 -17.63 -30.20 29.72
N ASN A 514 -16.91 -31.32 29.88
CA ASN A 514 -16.53 -31.83 31.20
C ASN A 514 -15.56 -30.89 31.93
N ALA A 515 -14.56 -30.33 31.23
CA ALA A 515 -13.64 -29.37 31.82
C ALA A 515 -14.30 -28.06 32.25
N TYR A 516 -15.37 -27.65 31.52
CA TYR A 516 -16.12 -26.45 31.85
C TYR A 516 -17.17 -26.68 32.94
N SER A 517 -17.65 -27.91 33.13
CA SER A 517 -18.57 -28.23 34.20
C SER A 517 -17.99 -28.04 35.62
N GLU A 518 -16.65 -27.95 35.72
CA GLU A 518 -15.93 -27.74 37.00
C GLU A 518 -15.65 -26.25 37.28
N ILE A 519 -16.04 -25.31 36.40
CA ILE A 519 -15.80 -23.89 36.58
C ILE A 519 -16.75 -23.36 37.68
N ALA A 520 -16.20 -22.63 38.67
CA ALA A 520 -17.03 -21.86 39.59
C ALA A 520 -17.39 -20.51 38.93
N VAL A 521 -18.68 -20.24 38.76
CA VAL A 521 -19.20 -18.99 38.19
C VAL A 521 -19.78 -18.15 39.34
N GLU A 522 -19.23 -16.97 39.57
CA GLU A 522 -19.64 -16.08 40.67
C GLU A 522 -21.12 -15.69 40.54
N GLY A 523 -21.89 -15.93 41.61
CA GLY A 523 -23.29 -15.55 41.68
C GLY A 523 -24.25 -16.45 40.89
N VAL A 524 -23.79 -17.59 40.36
CA VAL A 524 -24.61 -18.54 39.61
C VAL A 524 -24.56 -19.94 40.22
N PRO A 525 -25.69 -20.61 40.48
CA PRO A 525 -25.74 -22.00 40.94
C PRO A 525 -25.08 -22.94 39.92
N GLN A 526 -24.40 -24.01 40.43
CA GLN A 526 -23.74 -25.01 39.59
C GLN A 526 -24.72 -25.72 38.61
N GLU A 527 -25.97 -25.86 39.02
CA GLU A 527 -27.02 -26.44 38.19
C GLU A 527 -27.29 -25.61 36.91
N GLU A 528 -27.26 -24.28 36.99
CA GLU A 528 -27.43 -23.38 35.85
C GLU A 528 -26.24 -23.44 34.88
N LEU A 529 -25.02 -23.65 35.38
CA LEU A 529 -23.87 -23.92 34.53
C LEU A 529 -24.06 -25.22 33.75
N ILE A 530 -24.43 -26.29 34.43
CA ILE A 530 -24.67 -27.61 33.81
C ILE A 530 -25.77 -27.51 32.77
N ASP A 531 -26.93 -26.86 33.11
CA ASP A 531 -27.98 -26.60 32.16
C ASP A 531 -27.48 -25.82 30.93
N HIS A 532 -26.69 -24.75 31.15
CA HIS A 532 -26.13 -23.99 30.04
C HIS A 532 -25.29 -24.87 29.11
N LEU A 533 -24.40 -25.69 29.65
CA LEU A 533 -23.54 -26.59 28.88
C LEU A 533 -24.31 -27.68 28.13
N GLU A 534 -25.50 -28.04 28.58
CA GLU A 534 -26.41 -29.02 27.92
C GLU A 534 -27.25 -28.39 26.82
N GLN A 535 -27.59 -27.12 26.96
CA GLN A 535 -28.46 -26.40 26.04
C GLN A 535 -27.70 -25.84 24.83
N VAL A 536 -26.39 -25.51 24.95
CA VAL A 536 -25.62 -24.96 23.84
C VAL A 536 -25.24 -26.06 22.83
N PRO A 537 -25.15 -25.74 21.52
CA PRO A 537 -24.68 -26.70 20.52
C PRO A 537 -23.18 -26.98 20.65
N GLU A 538 -22.71 -28.14 20.16
CA GLU A 538 -21.32 -28.58 20.26
C GLU A 538 -20.33 -27.55 19.72
N ARG A 539 -20.67 -26.87 18.60
CA ARG A 539 -19.85 -25.83 18.02
C ARG A 539 -19.54 -24.66 18.97
N TYR A 540 -20.37 -24.42 19.97
CA TYR A 540 -20.11 -23.39 20.99
C TYR A 540 -18.82 -23.62 21.73
N PHE A 541 -18.49 -24.88 22.05
CA PHE A 541 -17.27 -25.25 22.77
C PHE A 541 -15.99 -25.07 21.94
N SER A 542 -16.10 -25.00 20.62
CA SER A 542 -14.97 -24.72 19.74
C SER A 542 -14.51 -23.27 19.81
N HIS A 543 -15.44 -22.36 20.14
CA HIS A 543 -15.24 -20.91 20.08
C HIS A 543 -15.12 -20.24 21.44
N ALA A 544 -15.90 -20.72 22.44
CA ALA A 544 -15.97 -20.06 23.73
C ALA A 544 -14.89 -20.61 24.70
N GLY A 545 -14.05 -19.70 25.18
CA GLY A 545 -13.09 -20.01 26.25
C GLY A 545 -13.76 -20.05 27.63
N LYS A 546 -13.06 -20.53 28.68
CA LYS A 546 -13.58 -20.64 30.05
C LYS A 546 -14.20 -19.35 30.56
N GLU A 547 -13.53 -18.22 30.33
CA GLU A 547 -13.98 -16.88 30.79
C GLU A 547 -15.25 -16.44 30.06
N GLU A 548 -15.34 -16.75 28.78
CA GLU A 548 -16.50 -16.43 27.96
C GLU A 548 -17.71 -17.31 28.32
N VAL A 549 -17.49 -18.59 28.57
CA VAL A 549 -18.54 -19.50 29.09
C VAL A 549 -19.07 -18.97 30.44
N ALA A 550 -18.19 -18.60 31.37
CA ALA A 550 -18.59 -18.05 32.66
C ALA A 550 -19.43 -16.77 32.52
N LEU A 551 -19.02 -15.86 31.61
CA LEU A 551 -19.76 -14.65 31.31
C LEU A 551 -21.14 -14.96 30.71
N HIS A 552 -21.21 -15.86 29.72
CA HIS A 552 -22.48 -16.23 29.06
C HIS A 552 -23.44 -16.88 30.05
N VAL A 553 -22.95 -17.73 30.96
CA VAL A 553 -23.78 -18.34 32.03
C VAL A 553 -24.35 -17.25 32.95
N GLN A 554 -23.52 -16.26 33.37
CA GLN A 554 -24.00 -15.14 34.17
C GLN A 554 -25.07 -14.32 33.43
N MET A 555 -24.83 -14.05 32.15
CA MET A 555 -25.78 -13.27 31.33
C MET A 555 -27.10 -14.02 31.12
N VAL A 556 -27.07 -15.33 30.83
CA VAL A 556 -28.23 -16.18 30.68
C VAL A 556 -29.03 -16.26 31.99
N ASN A 557 -28.33 -16.41 33.14
CA ASN A 557 -28.99 -16.41 34.43
C ASN A 557 -29.69 -15.07 34.75
N ARG A 558 -29.01 -13.93 34.45
CA ARG A 558 -29.63 -12.59 34.56
C ARG A 558 -30.85 -12.47 33.66
N PHE A 559 -30.75 -12.95 32.40
CA PHE A 559 -31.85 -12.90 31.44
C PHE A 559 -33.05 -13.74 31.92
N LYS A 560 -32.82 -14.97 32.41
CA LYS A 560 -33.88 -15.83 32.99
C LYS A 560 -34.55 -15.21 34.20
N ASN A 561 -33.77 -14.59 35.10
CA ASN A 561 -34.29 -13.95 36.32
C ASN A 561 -35.07 -12.64 36.06
N ASN A 562 -34.78 -11.96 34.94
CA ASN A 562 -35.48 -10.73 34.53
C ASN A 562 -36.78 -11.00 33.73
N LEU A 563 -37.14 -12.24 33.46
CA LEU A 563 -38.35 -12.62 32.70
C LEU A 563 -39.68 -12.24 33.36
N GLY A 564 -39.66 -11.60 34.54
CA GLY A 564 -40.88 -11.13 35.24
C GLY A 564 -41.53 -9.88 34.67
N ASP A 565 -40.86 -9.03 33.92
CA ASP A 565 -41.42 -7.72 33.51
C ASP A 565 -41.03 -7.21 32.09
N SER A 566 -40.15 -7.77 31.39
CA SER A 566 -39.93 -7.57 29.94
C SER A 566 -38.81 -8.45 29.41
N SER A 567 -38.93 -8.91 28.16
CA SER A 567 -37.92 -9.66 27.40
C SER A 567 -36.70 -8.81 27.02
N LYS A 568 -36.18 -7.99 27.96
CA LYS A 568 -35.07 -7.09 27.73
C LYS A 568 -33.79 -7.87 27.46
N PRO A 569 -33.06 -7.55 26.40
CA PRO A 569 -31.77 -8.17 26.14
C PRO A 569 -30.77 -7.81 27.25
N VAL A 570 -29.90 -8.74 27.57
CA VAL A 570 -28.76 -8.51 28.48
C VAL A 570 -27.51 -8.29 27.61
N LEU A 571 -26.86 -7.14 27.78
CA LEU A 571 -25.64 -6.80 27.04
C LEU A 571 -24.42 -6.73 27.97
N SER A 572 -23.28 -7.10 27.46
CA SER A 572 -21.97 -6.98 28.11
C SER A 572 -20.94 -6.41 27.14
N TRP A 573 -20.15 -5.42 27.59
CA TRP A 573 -19.15 -4.75 26.78
C TRP A 573 -17.74 -5.07 27.31
N ARG A 574 -16.92 -5.71 26.49
CA ARG A 574 -15.54 -6.07 26.80
C ARG A 574 -14.58 -5.41 25.80
N ASN A 575 -13.44 -4.92 26.26
CA ASN A 575 -12.45 -4.32 25.38
C ASN A 575 -11.34 -5.32 25.07
N ASP A 576 -11.09 -5.58 23.80
CA ASP A 576 -9.92 -6.31 23.34
C ASP A 576 -8.84 -5.31 22.89
N VAL A 577 -7.85 -5.13 23.76
CA VAL A 577 -6.75 -4.17 23.53
C VAL A 577 -5.82 -4.65 22.42
N ARG A 578 -5.64 -5.98 22.24
CA ARG A 578 -4.76 -6.53 21.22
C ARG A 578 -5.30 -6.28 19.82
N ARG A 579 -6.60 -6.52 19.65
CA ARG A 579 -7.32 -6.31 18.37
C ARG A 579 -7.78 -4.88 18.19
N SER A 580 -7.59 -4.02 19.20
CA SER A 580 -8.06 -2.61 19.18
C SER A 580 -9.56 -2.46 18.91
N LEU A 581 -10.40 -3.38 19.42
CA LEU A 581 -11.84 -3.40 19.24
C LEU A 581 -12.60 -3.62 20.55
N THR A 582 -13.91 -3.53 20.50
CA THR A 582 -14.81 -3.85 21.61
C THR A 582 -15.66 -5.08 21.25
N ILE A 583 -15.77 -6.02 22.19
CA ILE A 583 -16.62 -7.19 22.08
C ILE A 583 -17.93 -6.90 22.81
N VAL A 584 -19.06 -7.16 22.18
CA VAL A 584 -20.39 -6.98 22.73
C VAL A 584 -21.12 -8.33 22.73
N ASP A 585 -21.31 -8.87 23.91
CA ASP A 585 -22.09 -10.09 24.11
C ASP A 585 -23.54 -9.73 24.37
N ILE A 586 -24.48 -10.39 23.68
CA ILE A 586 -25.92 -10.10 23.75
C ILE A 586 -26.67 -11.40 24.01
N VAL A 587 -27.47 -11.44 25.08
CA VAL A 587 -28.34 -12.58 25.40
C VAL A 587 -29.81 -12.12 25.35
N THR A 588 -30.62 -12.81 24.54
CA THR A 588 -32.03 -12.52 24.36
C THR A 588 -32.81 -13.76 23.89
N ARG A 589 -34.15 -13.68 23.74
CA ARG A 589 -34.93 -14.72 23.05
C ARG A 589 -34.63 -14.70 21.55
N ASP A 590 -34.40 -15.89 20.99
CA ASP A 590 -34.33 -16.06 19.56
C ASP A 590 -35.68 -15.74 18.90
N ARG A 591 -35.58 -15.00 17.81
CA ARG A 591 -36.76 -14.56 17.03
C ARG A 591 -36.37 -14.25 15.59
N PRO A 592 -37.33 -14.29 14.63
CA PRO A 592 -37.05 -13.87 13.25
C PRO A 592 -36.46 -12.47 13.18
N ALA A 593 -35.49 -12.28 12.29
CA ALA A 593 -34.79 -11.01 12.07
C ALA A 593 -34.02 -10.47 13.29
N LEU A 594 -33.64 -11.34 14.25
CA LEU A 594 -32.88 -10.94 15.44
C LEU A 594 -31.54 -10.25 15.04
N PHE A 595 -30.75 -10.90 14.21
CA PHE A 595 -29.47 -10.38 13.75
C PHE A 595 -29.60 -9.03 13.02
N GLU A 596 -30.60 -8.88 12.14
CA GLU A 596 -30.93 -7.64 11.44
C GLU A 596 -31.18 -6.48 12.43
N LYS A 597 -31.99 -6.71 13.48
CA LYS A 597 -32.37 -5.71 14.48
C LYS A 597 -31.16 -5.28 15.32
N ILE A 598 -30.32 -6.23 15.73
CA ILE A 598 -29.11 -5.96 16.50
C ILE A 598 -28.11 -5.17 15.64
N ALA A 599 -27.85 -5.58 14.40
CA ALA A 599 -26.98 -4.85 13.46
C ALA A 599 -27.49 -3.42 13.19
N GLY A 600 -28.82 -3.24 13.14
CA GLY A 600 -29.45 -1.93 13.07
C GLY A 600 -29.12 -1.03 14.25
N GLY A 601 -29.10 -1.59 15.47
CA GLY A 601 -28.76 -0.86 16.70
C GLY A 601 -27.31 -0.32 16.69
N PHE A 602 -26.36 -1.16 16.29
CA PHE A 602 -24.98 -0.74 16.11
C PHE A 602 -24.85 0.36 15.04
N SER A 603 -25.55 0.21 13.92
CA SER A 603 -25.54 1.20 12.84
C SER A 603 -26.08 2.56 13.28
N VAL A 604 -27.17 2.60 14.07
CA VAL A 604 -27.73 3.82 14.63
C VAL A 604 -26.77 4.47 15.64
N ALA A 605 -26.07 3.69 16.44
CA ALA A 605 -25.05 4.18 17.36
C ALA A 605 -23.78 4.70 16.64
N GLY A 606 -23.58 4.37 15.35
CA GLY A 606 -22.38 4.75 14.59
C GLY A 606 -21.19 3.86 14.88
N LEU A 607 -21.46 2.61 15.16
CA LEU A 607 -20.46 1.59 15.39
C LEU A 607 -20.30 0.74 14.13
N ASN A 608 -19.04 0.45 13.78
CA ASN A 608 -18.70 -0.48 12.70
C ASN A 608 -18.65 -1.90 13.26
N ILE A 609 -19.33 -2.82 12.63
CA ILE A 609 -19.27 -4.24 12.96
C ILE A 609 -18.16 -4.86 12.11
N LEU A 610 -17.19 -5.49 12.75
CA LEU A 610 -16.08 -6.21 12.11
C LEU A 610 -16.38 -7.70 11.96
N GLY A 611 -17.29 -8.20 12.75
CA GLY A 611 -17.72 -9.60 12.71
C GLY A 611 -18.75 -9.90 13.78
N ALA A 612 -19.42 -11.05 13.64
CA ALA A 612 -20.38 -11.54 14.62
C ALA A 612 -20.47 -13.06 14.62
N ARG A 613 -20.82 -13.62 15.76
CA ARG A 613 -21.17 -15.03 15.96
C ARG A 613 -22.54 -15.12 16.62
N ALA A 614 -23.39 -15.98 16.10
CA ALA A 614 -24.72 -16.22 16.63
C ALA A 614 -24.88 -17.68 17.03
N VAL A 615 -25.28 -17.91 18.25
CA VAL A 615 -25.53 -19.24 18.83
C VAL A 615 -26.89 -19.24 19.50
N THR A 616 -27.75 -20.18 19.10
CA THR A 616 -29.06 -20.38 19.76
C THR A 616 -29.03 -21.66 20.60
N ARG A 617 -29.37 -21.55 21.86
CA ARG A 617 -29.54 -22.65 22.80
C ARG A 617 -30.82 -23.46 22.43
N LYS A 618 -30.89 -24.72 22.84
CA LYS A 618 -32.06 -25.58 22.60
C LYS A 618 -33.36 -25.03 23.22
N ASP A 619 -33.24 -24.25 24.30
CA ASP A 619 -34.36 -23.59 24.97
C ASP A 619 -34.82 -22.27 24.32
N GLY A 620 -34.24 -21.92 23.16
CA GLY A 620 -34.56 -20.72 22.38
C GLY A 620 -33.96 -19.42 22.92
N ILE A 621 -32.92 -19.49 23.75
CA ILE A 621 -32.13 -18.31 24.13
C ILE A 621 -30.98 -18.16 23.13
N ALA A 622 -30.91 -16.99 22.48
CA ALA A 622 -29.81 -16.61 21.61
C ALA A 622 -28.66 -15.95 22.40
N ILE A 623 -27.45 -16.29 22.06
CA ILE A 623 -26.19 -15.70 22.54
C ILE A 623 -25.42 -15.22 21.32
N ASP A 624 -25.43 -13.92 21.10
CA ASP A 624 -24.77 -13.31 19.96
C ASP A 624 -23.57 -12.49 20.43
N VAL A 625 -22.42 -12.67 19.77
CA VAL A 625 -21.18 -11.97 20.08
C VAL A 625 -20.81 -11.11 18.88
N PHE A 626 -20.71 -9.79 19.09
CA PHE A 626 -20.33 -8.84 18.06
C PHE A 626 -18.97 -8.23 18.33
N TYR A 627 -18.15 -8.15 17.30
CA TYR A 627 -16.87 -7.45 17.32
C TYR A 627 -17.06 -6.10 16.65
N VAL A 628 -16.91 -5.00 17.43
CA VAL A 628 -17.24 -3.65 16.96
C VAL A 628 -16.13 -2.67 17.22
N GLU A 629 -16.06 -1.63 16.40
CA GLU A 629 -15.19 -0.48 16.59
C GLU A 629 -15.98 0.83 16.47
N GLY A 630 -15.39 1.94 16.97
CA GLY A 630 -15.98 3.26 16.81
C GLY A 630 -15.91 3.76 15.37
N GLU A 631 -16.64 4.82 15.03
CA GLU A 631 -16.68 5.45 13.69
C GLU A 631 -15.28 5.79 13.13
N LYS A 632 -14.32 6.10 14.01
CA LYS A 632 -12.92 6.39 13.65
C LYS A 632 -11.96 5.20 13.86
N GLY A 633 -12.52 4.01 14.03
CA GLY A 633 -11.78 2.82 14.43
C GLY A 633 -11.52 2.74 15.94
N GLY A 634 -11.05 1.58 16.40
CA GLY A 634 -10.60 1.35 17.77
C GLY A 634 -11.70 1.10 18.80
N ILE A 635 -11.27 1.05 20.06
CA ILE A 635 -12.12 0.68 21.21
C ILE A 635 -13.20 1.72 21.47
N VAL A 636 -14.45 1.27 21.68
CA VAL A 636 -15.61 2.11 22.02
C VAL A 636 -15.55 2.50 23.51
N LYS A 637 -15.11 3.71 23.81
CA LYS A 637 -14.93 4.22 25.19
C LYS A 637 -16.09 5.08 25.70
N ASP A 638 -16.86 5.68 24.78
CA ASP A 638 -17.93 6.62 25.12
C ASP A 638 -19.17 5.89 25.62
N SER A 639 -19.57 6.13 26.90
CA SER A 639 -20.74 5.54 27.51
C SER A 639 -22.05 5.93 26.80
N LYS A 640 -22.12 7.16 26.25
CA LYS A 640 -23.32 7.64 25.54
C LYS A 640 -23.57 6.86 24.26
N ILE A 641 -22.50 6.46 23.56
CA ILE A 641 -22.62 5.64 22.37
C ILE A 641 -23.11 4.24 22.75
N ARG A 642 -22.59 3.67 23.84
CA ARG A 642 -23.06 2.37 24.37
C ARG A 642 -24.53 2.42 24.77
N GLU A 643 -24.93 3.43 25.54
CA GLU A 643 -26.32 3.65 25.97
C GLU A 643 -27.27 3.83 24.77
N LEU A 644 -26.85 4.59 23.74
CA LEU A 644 -27.60 4.76 22.50
C LEU A 644 -27.77 3.42 21.77
N CYS A 645 -26.70 2.61 21.71
CA CYS A 645 -26.75 1.29 21.10
C CYS A 645 -27.73 0.38 21.84
N GLU A 646 -27.61 0.26 23.16
CA GLU A 646 -28.47 -0.58 24.00
C GLU A 646 -29.93 -0.18 23.89
N SER A 647 -30.24 1.11 24.01
CA SER A 647 -31.62 1.62 23.88
C SER A 647 -32.21 1.38 22.49
N SER A 648 -31.39 1.53 21.45
CA SER A 648 -31.82 1.26 20.07
C SER A 648 -32.11 -0.23 19.83
N ILE A 649 -31.22 -1.13 20.26
CA ILE A 649 -31.43 -2.58 20.17
C ILE A 649 -32.74 -2.97 20.92
N HIS A 650 -32.93 -2.45 22.11
CA HIS A 650 -34.12 -2.71 22.90
C HIS A 650 -35.39 -2.28 22.15
N ALA A 651 -35.46 -1.02 21.69
CA ALA A 651 -36.62 -0.50 20.96
C ALA A 651 -36.90 -1.29 19.65
N PHE A 652 -35.86 -1.76 18.96
CA PHE A 652 -36.04 -2.58 17.76
C PHE A 652 -36.53 -4.00 18.06
N LEU A 653 -36.12 -4.58 19.16
CA LEU A 653 -36.57 -5.90 19.57
C LEU A 653 -38.01 -5.86 20.04
N GLU A 654 -38.46 -4.79 20.65
CA GLU A 654 -39.87 -4.60 21.07
C GLU A 654 -40.78 -4.07 19.94
N ASN A 655 -40.23 -3.84 18.72
CA ASN A 655 -40.95 -3.29 17.57
C ASN A 655 -41.51 -1.87 17.79
N GLU A 656 -40.99 -1.11 18.73
CA GLU A 656 -41.39 0.26 18.97
C GLU A 656 -40.98 1.19 17.81
N THR A 657 -39.85 0.88 17.18
CA THR A 657 -39.28 1.69 16.08
C THR A 657 -38.68 0.77 15.02
N SER A 658 -38.60 1.25 13.76
CA SER A 658 -37.93 0.52 12.67
C SER A 658 -36.48 0.99 12.54
N PRO A 659 -35.48 0.06 12.46
CA PRO A 659 -34.09 0.39 12.17
C PRO A 659 -33.93 1.21 10.88
N ASP A 660 -34.69 0.87 9.82
CA ASP A 660 -34.60 1.53 8.51
C ASP A 660 -34.81 3.04 8.57
N LYS A 661 -35.79 3.49 9.38
CA LYS A 661 -36.09 4.92 9.52
C LYS A 661 -34.91 5.68 10.15
N LEU A 662 -34.38 5.19 11.25
CA LEU A 662 -33.29 5.84 11.96
C LEU A 662 -31.98 5.80 11.18
N ILE A 663 -31.69 4.68 10.50
CA ILE A 663 -30.54 4.54 9.63
C ILE A 663 -30.63 5.52 8.45
N SER A 664 -31.81 5.67 7.83
CA SER A 664 -32.01 6.63 6.71
C SER A 664 -31.82 8.08 7.16
N GLU A 665 -32.29 8.45 8.35
CA GLU A 665 -32.08 9.77 8.93
C GLU A 665 -30.60 10.03 9.23
N LYS A 666 -29.88 9.03 9.71
CA LYS A 666 -28.44 9.12 9.96
C LYS A 666 -27.64 9.25 8.65
N ARG A 667 -27.96 8.47 7.63
CA ARG A 667 -27.36 8.61 6.28
C ARG A 667 -27.46 10.04 5.76
N LYS A 668 -28.67 10.63 5.80
CA LYS A 668 -28.90 12.00 5.38
C LYS A 668 -28.05 13.03 6.14
N LYS A 669 -27.84 12.82 7.45
CA LYS A 669 -26.97 13.69 8.26
C LYS A 669 -25.50 13.53 7.90
N THR A 670 -25.05 12.29 7.68
CA THR A 670 -23.66 11.99 7.28
C THR A 670 -23.36 12.56 5.91
N ASP A 671 -24.26 12.43 4.94
CA ASP A 671 -24.14 12.97 3.59
C ASP A 671 -24.14 14.52 3.58
N SER A 672 -24.91 15.15 4.46
CA SER A 672 -24.93 16.63 4.58
C SER A 672 -23.69 17.21 5.24
N THR A 673 -22.99 16.46 6.08
CA THR A 673 -21.72 16.86 6.73
C THR A 673 -20.50 16.56 5.87
N ARG A 674 -20.58 15.59 4.97
CA ARG A 674 -19.58 15.39 3.91
C ARG A 674 -19.87 16.40 2.81
N LEU A 675 -19.02 17.45 2.70
CA LEU A 675 -19.10 18.53 1.69
C LEU A 675 -19.09 18.01 0.23
N PHE A 676 -18.96 16.70 0.02
CA PHE A 676 -19.10 15.97 -1.25
C PHE A 676 -19.71 14.61 -0.92
N SER A 677 -20.82 14.26 -1.54
CA SER A 677 -21.38 12.91 -1.48
C SER A 677 -20.37 11.91 -2.09
N ASN A 678 -20.34 10.68 -1.58
CA ASN A 678 -19.52 9.60 -2.18
C ASN A 678 -19.88 9.36 -3.66
N GLU A 679 -21.09 9.76 -4.10
CA GLU A 679 -21.52 9.72 -5.51
C GLU A 679 -20.68 10.62 -6.42
N ASP A 680 -20.13 11.73 -5.90
CA ASP A 680 -19.24 12.63 -6.67
C ASP A 680 -17.77 12.20 -6.61
N ARG A 681 -17.38 11.27 -5.70
CA ARG A 681 -16.01 10.77 -5.56
C ARG A 681 -15.76 9.49 -6.32
N LEU A 682 -16.73 8.61 -6.40
CA LEU A 682 -16.71 7.36 -7.15
C LEU A 682 -17.39 7.61 -8.50
N GLY A 683 -16.65 8.04 -9.50
CA GLY A 683 -17.16 8.36 -10.86
C GLY A 683 -17.77 7.17 -11.60
N GLU A 684 -17.66 5.97 -11.07
CA GLU A 684 -18.44 4.77 -11.44
C GLU A 684 -18.90 4.10 -10.17
N ARG A 685 -20.21 3.92 -10.02
CA ARG A 685 -20.80 3.06 -8.97
C ARG A 685 -20.17 1.69 -9.13
N ILE A 686 -19.41 1.24 -8.12
CA ILE A 686 -19.01 -0.17 -8.05
C ILE A 686 -20.31 -0.96 -8.02
N PRO A 687 -20.61 -1.73 -9.06
CA PRO A 687 -21.84 -2.50 -9.05
C PRO A 687 -21.76 -3.49 -7.88
N PRO A 688 -22.76 -3.52 -6.99
CA PRO A 688 -22.76 -4.51 -5.93
C PRO A 688 -22.73 -5.91 -6.56
N SER A 689 -21.88 -6.78 -6.04
CA SER A 689 -21.83 -8.18 -6.42
C SER A 689 -22.16 -9.06 -5.23
N VAL A 690 -22.85 -10.16 -5.52
CA VAL A 690 -23.18 -11.19 -4.54
C VAL A 690 -22.78 -12.54 -5.13
N ASP A 691 -21.85 -13.20 -4.44
CA ASP A 691 -21.44 -14.55 -4.76
C ASP A 691 -21.94 -15.52 -3.69
N VAL A 692 -22.63 -16.58 -4.12
CA VAL A 692 -23.17 -17.62 -3.23
C VAL A 692 -22.56 -18.95 -3.62
N TYR A 693 -21.87 -19.58 -2.71
CA TYR A 693 -21.27 -20.89 -2.95
C TYR A 693 -21.41 -21.82 -1.74
N HIS A 694 -21.47 -23.11 -2.04
CA HIS A 694 -21.48 -24.15 -1.03
C HIS A 694 -20.06 -24.63 -0.76
N ASP A 695 -19.57 -24.37 0.43
CA ASP A 695 -18.29 -24.95 0.87
C ASP A 695 -18.54 -26.39 1.31
N VAL A 696 -18.16 -27.33 0.44
CA VAL A 696 -18.38 -28.76 0.65
C VAL A 696 -17.56 -29.29 1.84
N SER A 697 -16.39 -28.71 2.08
CA SER A 697 -15.49 -29.13 3.17
C SER A 697 -16.05 -28.78 4.55
N LEU A 698 -16.80 -27.66 4.63
CA LEU A 698 -17.39 -27.15 5.86
C LEU A 698 -18.92 -27.37 5.93
N SER A 699 -19.54 -28.00 4.91
CA SER A 699 -20.98 -28.20 4.81
C SER A 699 -21.79 -26.90 5.06
N ARG A 700 -21.33 -25.77 4.55
CA ARG A 700 -21.91 -24.43 4.79
C ARG A 700 -22.18 -23.69 3.49
N ILE A 701 -23.21 -22.83 3.52
CA ILE A 701 -23.45 -21.85 2.47
C ILE A 701 -22.74 -20.55 2.87
N ILE A 702 -21.89 -20.07 1.99
CA ILE A 702 -21.19 -18.78 2.16
C ILE A 702 -21.81 -17.80 1.18
N VAL A 703 -22.20 -16.64 1.68
CA VAL A 703 -22.71 -15.51 0.89
C VAL A 703 -21.69 -14.39 1.00
N GLU A 704 -21.02 -14.06 -0.09
CA GLU A 704 -20.07 -12.95 -0.16
C GLU A 704 -20.74 -11.76 -0.86
N VAL A 705 -20.80 -10.64 -0.16
CA VAL A 705 -21.37 -9.39 -0.68
C VAL A 705 -20.28 -8.35 -0.81
N ARG A 706 -20.11 -7.77 -1.97
CA ARG A 706 -19.23 -6.61 -2.21
C ARG A 706 -20.06 -5.41 -2.59
N ALA A 707 -19.95 -4.35 -1.85
CA ALA A 707 -20.68 -3.10 -2.10
C ALA A 707 -19.91 -1.88 -1.60
N ALA A 708 -20.30 -0.70 -2.06
CA ALA A 708 -19.79 0.55 -1.47
C ALA A 708 -20.17 0.61 0.01
N ASP A 709 -19.20 0.93 0.88
CA ASP A 709 -19.44 1.01 2.33
C ASP A 709 -20.40 2.15 2.64
N GLN A 710 -21.40 1.83 3.44
CA GLN A 710 -22.42 2.79 3.86
C GLN A 710 -22.97 2.45 5.24
N VAL A 711 -23.42 3.46 5.96
CA VAL A 711 -24.05 3.27 7.28
C VAL A 711 -25.22 2.29 7.15
N GLY A 712 -25.17 1.18 7.90
CA GLY A 712 -26.21 0.16 7.94
C GLY A 712 -26.19 -0.83 6.76
N LEU A 713 -25.05 -1.02 6.09
CA LEU A 713 -24.91 -2.02 5.03
C LEU A 713 -25.17 -3.44 5.56
N LEU A 714 -24.50 -3.84 6.64
CA LEU A 714 -24.72 -5.16 7.25
C LEU A 714 -26.17 -5.39 7.71
N HIS A 715 -26.83 -4.33 8.23
CA HIS A 715 -28.26 -4.42 8.52
C HIS A 715 -29.09 -4.74 7.27
N LEU A 716 -28.80 -4.10 6.14
CA LEU A 716 -29.51 -4.33 4.88
C LEU A 716 -29.27 -5.75 4.34
N ILE A 717 -28.02 -6.24 4.41
CA ILE A 717 -27.63 -7.59 4.03
C ILE A 717 -28.36 -8.61 4.90
N ALA A 718 -28.29 -8.45 6.23
CA ALA A 718 -28.93 -9.33 7.19
C ALA A 718 -30.46 -9.37 7.00
N LYS A 719 -31.09 -8.23 6.72
CA LYS A 719 -32.51 -8.12 6.39
C LYS A 719 -32.89 -8.92 5.15
N THR A 720 -32.05 -8.85 4.12
CA THR A 720 -32.28 -9.58 2.87
C THR A 720 -32.12 -11.07 3.07
N ILE A 721 -31.12 -11.54 3.78
CA ILE A 721 -30.87 -12.93 4.13
C ILE A 721 -32.04 -13.49 4.96
N SER A 722 -32.48 -12.74 5.98
CA SER A 722 -33.63 -13.11 6.83
C SER A 722 -34.91 -13.24 6.03
N ARG A 723 -35.18 -12.33 5.07
CA ARG A 723 -36.36 -12.42 4.17
C ARG A 723 -36.33 -13.63 3.25
N CYS A 724 -35.16 -14.13 2.90
CA CYS A 724 -34.97 -15.37 2.16
C CYS A 724 -35.16 -16.62 3.03
N GLY A 725 -35.43 -16.49 4.33
CA GLY A 725 -35.66 -17.60 5.26
C GLY A 725 -34.37 -18.23 5.80
N PHE A 726 -33.20 -17.57 5.65
CA PHE A 726 -31.94 -18.06 6.18
C PHE A 726 -31.60 -17.42 7.52
N SER A 727 -30.82 -18.14 8.34
CA SER A 727 -30.31 -17.69 9.63
C SER A 727 -28.78 -17.49 9.51
N ILE A 728 -28.28 -16.35 9.98
CA ILE A 728 -26.86 -16.02 10.01
C ILE A 728 -26.24 -16.66 11.26
N GLN A 729 -25.22 -17.47 11.09
CA GLN A 729 -24.46 -18.10 12.18
C GLN A 729 -23.13 -17.41 12.44
N PHE A 730 -22.55 -16.84 11.40
CA PHE A 730 -21.28 -16.14 11.44
C PHE A 730 -21.33 -15.03 10.40
N ALA A 731 -20.78 -13.88 10.72
CA ALA A 731 -20.59 -12.78 9.79
C ALA A 731 -19.17 -12.21 9.98
N ARG A 732 -18.54 -11.84 8.90
CA ARG A 732 -17.28 -11.09 8.90
C ARG A 732 -17.39 -9.94 7.92
N VAL A 733 -16.95 -8.77 8.36
CA VAL A 733 -17.01 -7.54 7.59
C VAL A 733 -15.60 -7.00 7.43
N ALA A 734 -15.19 -6.78 6.20
CA ALA A 734 -13.92 -6.15 5.88
C ALA A 734 -14.19 -4.93 5.01
N THR A 735 -13.90 -3.73 5.50
CA THR A 735 -13.99 -2.50 4.71
C THR A 735 -12.60 -2.09 4.26
N GLU A 736 -12.40 -2.00 2.95
CA GLU A 736 -11.17 -1.55 2.32
C GLU A 736 -11.46 -0.40 1.36
N GLN A 737 -10.88 0.77 1.61
CA GLN A 737 -11.02 1.96 0.76
C GLN A 737 -12.47 2.25 0.30
N GLU A 738 -13.41 2.29 1.24
CA GLU A 738 -14.84 2.56 1.01
C GLU A 738 -15.60 1.40 0.30
N ILE A 739 -14.99 0.22 0.15
CA ILE A 739 -15.68 -1.01 -0.29
C ILE A 739 -15.80 -1.94 0.90
N ALA A 740 -17.02 -2.34 1.21
CA ALA A 740 -17.29 -3.39 2.17
C ALA A 740 -17.39 -4.74 1.44
N THR A 741 -16.74 -5.74 2.03
CA THR A 741 -16.86 -7.15 1.67
C THR A 741 -17.36 -7.88 2.92
N ASP A 742 -18.62 -8.33 2.87
CA ASP A 742 -19.34 -8.92 3.98
C ASP A 742 -19.64 -10.40 3.71
#